data_7d0d6d4b89743213f909c83ccbdb12f7
#
_entry.id   7d0d6d4b89743213f909c83ccbdb12f7
#
_cell.length_a   1.000
_cell.length_b   1.000
_cell.length_c   1.000
_cell.angle_alpha   90.00
_cell.angle_beta   90.00
_cell.angle_gamma   90.00
#
_symmetry.space_group_name_H-M   'P 1'
#
loop_
_entity.id
_entity.type
_entity.pdbx_description
1 polymer ?
#
loop_
_entity_poly.entity_id
_entity_poly.type
_entity_poly.pdbx_seq_one_letter_code
_entity_poly.pdbx_strand_id
1 'polypeptide(L)'
;MATYSFYVNGREVTTEENKSLLRFLRDDLHLTSVKDGCSEGACGTCTVVIDGIATKGCVMTTKLAQGKQILTVEGLTHEEQEAFVYAFGAVGAVQCGFCIPGMVMSGAALVRQNPNPTEEEVRWAIRGNVCRCTGYKKIIEGIQLAAAVLRGEKQIDEDLERGDDYGVGKRAFRVDVRRKVLGYGKYPDDLDERDFPDMAYASAVRSKYPRARVLKIDASKAEALPGVLGVLTAKDVPVNQVGHLIQDWDVFIAEGDITRFVGDAICLVVAEDTKTLERAKRLVRVDYEPLEPVRNIAEAKAPDAPIIHKSFNAFGNLVELHDNVCQSRHVTRGNAKEALAHSAHVVTHTFETPFTEHAFLEPECAVAIPYKDGVKIFSTDQGAYDTRKEVAHMFGWDKTPERVVVQTMLVGGGFGGKEDVSAQHLAALAAYRFKRAIKCRFTRQESIDFHPKRHAMLGTFTLGCDENGKFTGLDCEINFDTGAYASLCGPVLERACTHAVGPYTYQNTDIRGYGYYTNNPPAGAFRGFGVCQSEFALECLIDLLADEVGISPWEIRYRNAIEPGEALPNGQIADCSTALKETLLAVKDVYEKNADHAGLACAMKNSGVGVGLPDAGRANIRVEGGRAVIYSATSDIGQGCNTIFQQDVAEATGLPKSAIENGECSTEAAPDSGTTSGSRQTVITGEAVRGAAFLLRDAMLAVERGQEVPATPVCAHGDGATIEYDDDTPYVDNHPGDLTAGHAVVPQDPVAALAALEGHEFRYVYFEPTDKLGADKPNPKSHVCYGYATTCVILDKDRRVSEVYAAHDSGKVVNPIAIQGQIEGGVLMSMGYALTEDFPLKDCVPQAHYGTLGLLRANQIPHIDAIYVEKEHLLPVAYGGKGIGEIATIPTAPAIQNAYHRVDGVLRTKLPLEGTPYSRKKTAGKEAEKSR
;
A
#
# COMPACT_ATOMS: atom_id res chain seq x y z
N MET A 1 -24.30 -39.59 -11.54
CA MET A 1 -24.10 -38.39 -10.70
C MET A 1 -25.20 -37.40 -11.04
N ALA A 2 -25.56 -36.49 -10.14
CA ALA A 2 -26.59 -35.47 -10.46
C ALA A 2 -25.95 -34.40 -11.34
N THR A 3 -26.57 -34.12 -12.50
CA THR A 3 -26.16 -33.04 -13.39
C THR A 3 -26.86 -31.75 -12.98
N TYR A 4 -26.15 -30.67 -12.79
CA TYR A 4 -26.68 -29.35 -12.48
C TYR A 4 -26.63 -28.48 -13.75
N SER A 5 -27.79 -27.93 -14.17
CA SER A 5 -27.94 -27.08 -15.34
C SER A 5 -28.41 -25.69 -14.92
N PHE A 6 -27.80 -24.63 -15.41
CA PHE A 6 -28.14 -23.22 -15.17
C PHE A 6 -27.61 -22.35 -16.31
N TYR A 7 -27.95 -21.07 -16.31
CA TYR A 7 -27.56 -20.15 -17.38
C TYR A 7 -26.50 -19.17 -16.90
N VAL A 8 -25.46 -18.99 -17.68
CA VAL A 8 -24.42 -17.97 -17.43
C VAL A 8 -24.34 -17.06 -18.67
N ASN A 9 -24.57 -15.76 -18.47
CA ASN A 9 -24.56 -14.76 -19.54
C ASN A 9 -25.45 -15.18 -20.73
N GLY A 10 -26.63 -15.75 -20.44
CA GLY A 10 -27.59 -16.20 -21.44
C GLY A 10 -27.29 -17.57 -22.09
N ARG A 11 -26.20 -18.23 -21.75
CA ARG A 11 -25.82 -19.56 -22.26
C ARG A 11 -26.08 -20.62 -21.22
N GLU A 12 -26.71 -21.73 -21.62
CA GLU A 12 -26.87 -22.89 -20.74
C GLU A 12 -25.53 -23.58 -20.51
N VAL A 13 -25.25 -23.88 -19.25
CA VAL A 13 -24.06 -24.60 -18.82
C VAL A 13 -24.44 -25.74 -17.88
N THR A 14 -23.67 -26.81 -17.90
CA THR A 14 -23.92 -28.01 -17.08
C THR A 14 -22.65 -28.45 -16.37
N THR A 15 -22.81 -29.03 -15.18
CA THR A 15 -21.71 -29.66 -14.44
C THR A 15 -22.24 -30.81 -13.59
N GLU A 16 -21.44 -31.81 -13.36
CA GLU A 16 -21.73 -32.91 -12.42
C GLU A 16 -21.11 -32.66 -11.04
N GLU A 17 -20.28 -31.64 -10.92
CA GLU A 17 -19.57 -31.31 -9.67
C GLU A 17 -20.34 -30.25 -8.87
N ASN A 18 -20.64 -30.57 -7.61
CA ASN A 18 -21.14 -29.57 -6.66
C ASN A 18 -19.97 -28.81 -6.01
N LYS A 19 -19.61 -27.69 -6.60
CA LYS A 19 -18.53 -26.79 -6.10
C LYS A 19 -19.03 -25.35 -5.93
N SER A 20 -18.20 -24.49 -5.36
CA SER A 20 -18.47 -23.06 -5.27
C SER A 20 -18.73 -22.48 -6.66
N LEU A 21 -19.77 -21.67 -6.80
CA LEU A 21 -20.09 -20.98 -8.05
C LEU A 21 -18.94 -20.06 -8.48
N LEU A 22 -18.28 -19.40 -7.53
CA LEU A 22 -17.05 -18.61 -7.79
C LEU A 22 -16.01 -19.46 -8.53
N ARG A 23 -15.72 -20.66 -8.03
CA ARG A 23 -14.73 -21.56 -8.66
C ARG A 23 -15.19 -22.04 -10.02
N PHE A 24 -16.46 -22.40 -10.18
CA PHE A 24 -17.00 -22.78 -11.47
C PHE A 24 -16.89 -21.67 -12.51
N LEU A 25 -17.24 -20.43 -12.13
CA LEU A 25 -17.14 -19.29 -13.07
C LEU A 25 -15.71 -18.98 -13.48
N ARG A 26 -14.75 -19.07 -12.54
CA ARG A 26 -13.36 -18.77 -12.81
C ARG A 26 -12.61 -19.92 -13.48
N ASP A 27 -12.72 -21.12 -12.90
CA ASP A 27 -11.85 -22.24 -13.26
C ASP A 27 -12.39 -23.03 -14.46
N ASP A 28 -13.73 -23.16 -14.62
CA ASP A 28 -14.33 -23.90 -15.74
C ASP A 28 -14.79 -22.99 -16.88
N LEU A 29 -15.28 -21.78 -16.58
CA LEU A 29 -15.75 -20.83 -17.60
C LEU A 29 -14.79 -19.69 -17.88
N HIS A 30 -13.68 -19.59 -17.13
CA HIS A 30 -12.64 -18.57 -17.25
C HIS A 30 -13.15 -17.11 -17.21
N LEU A 31 -14.21 -16.86 -16.45
CA LEU A 31 -14.77 -15.53 -16.25
C LEU A 31 -14.01 -14.79 -15.13
N THR A 32 -12.92 -14.15 -15.53
CA THR A 32 -11.96 -13.54 -14.58
C THR A 32 -12.44 -12.24 -13.95
N SER A 33 -13.55 -11.64 -14.43
CA SER A 33 -14.19 -10.50 -13.75
C SER A 33 -14.68 -10.87 -12.35
N VAL A 34 -15.01 -12.15 -12.13
CA VAL A 34 -15.43 -12.67 -10.82
C VAL A 34 -14.18 -12.93 -9.99
N LYS A 35 -13.77 -11.94 -9.16
CA LYS A 35 -12.51 -12.00 -8.38
C LYS A 35 -12.69 -12.76 -7.06
N ASP A 36 -11.65 -13.49 -6.65
CA ASP A 36 -11.61 -14.17 -5.36
C ASP A 36 -10.76 -13.43 -4.34
N GLY A 37 -11.37 -12.60 -3.51
CA GLY A 37 -10.68 -11.84 -2.46
C GLY A 37 -10.72 -12.50 -1.08
N CYS A 38 -11.73 -13.33 -0.75
CA CYS A 38 -11.80 -13.93 0.59
C CYS A 38 -12.36 -15.35 0.64
N SER A 39 -13.11 -15.81 -0.34
CA SER A 39 -13.83 -17.10 -0.37
C SER A 39 -14.72 -17.41 0.86
N GLU A 40 -15.01 -16.41 1.72
CA GLU A 40 -15.77 -16.56 2.99
C GLU A 40 -17.03 -15.68 3.07
N GLY A 41 -17.45 -15.09 1.94
CA GLY A 41 -18.65 -14.25 1.89
C GLY A 41 -18.48 -12.83 2.44
N ALA A 42 -17.29 -12.40 2.83
CA ALA A 42 -17.07 -11.12 3.51
C ALA A 42 -16.81 -9.94 2.57
N CYS A 43 -15.94 -10.09 1.53
CA CYS A 43 -15.42 -8.98 0.74
C CYS A 43 -16.31 -8.54 -0.42
N GLY A 44 -17.08 -9.43 -1.05
CA GLY A 44 -17.98 -9.12 -2.17
C GLY A 44 -17.29 -8.92 -3.54
N THR A 45 -15.99 -9.20 -3.69
CA THR A 45 -15.30 -9.11 -4.99
C THR A 45 -15.84 -10.11 -6.03
N CYS A 46 -16.43 -11.20 -5.56
CA CYS A 46 -17.07 -12.25 -6.36
C CYS A 46 -18.56 -12.01 -6.60
N THR A 47 -19.07 -10.79 -6.46
CA THR A 47 -20.49 -10.50 -6.70
C THR A 47 -20.85 -10.71 -8.17
N VAL A 48 -21.91 -11.47 -8.39
CA VAL A 48 -22.59 -11.69 -9.67
C VAL A 48 -24.07 -11.38 -9.48
N VAL A 49 -24.82 -11.25 -10.56
CA VAL A 49 -26.30 -11.10 -10.47
C VAL A 49 -26.94 -12.45 -10.74
N ILE A 50 -27.75 -12.93 -9.80
CA ILE A 50 -28.50 -14.19 -9.91
C ILE A 50 -29.99 -13.87 -9.87
N ASP A 51 -30.71 -14.19 -10.93
CA ASP A 51 -32.16 -13.89 -11.07
C ASP A 51 -32.48 -12.43 -10.74
N GLY A 52 -31.63 -11.48 -11.18
CA GLY A 52 -31.77 -10.03 -10.95
C GLY A 52 -31.23 -9.52 -9.61
N ILE A 53 -30.70 -10.37 -8.73
CA ILE A 53 -30.24 -10.02 -7.38
C ILE A 53 -28.71 -10.13 -7.27
N ALA A 54 -28.03 -9.05 -6.80
CA ALA A 54 -26.61 -9.08 -6.52
C ALA A 54 -26.28 -10.11 -5.43
N THR A 55 -25.48 -11.11 -5.77
CA THR A 55 -25.21 -12.28 -4.91
C THR A 55 -23.71 -12.59 -4.95
N LYS A 56 -23.12 -12.96 -3.81
CA LYS A 56 -21.71 -13.35 -3.73
C LYS A 56 -21.52 -14.77 -4.24
N GLY A 57 -20.72 -14.95 -5.29
CA GLY A 57 -20.49 -16.25 -5.92
C GLY A 57 -19.84 -17.29 -5.00
N CYS A 58 -19.03 -16.86 -4.02
CA CYS A 58 -18.34 -17.79 -3.12
C CYS A 58 -19.28 -18.50 -2.11
N VAL A 59 -20.44 -17.93 -1.79
CA VAL A 59 -21.43 -18.55 -0.89
C VAL A 59 -22.50 -19.37 -1.64
N MET A 60 -22.51 -19.29 -2.97
CA MET A 60 -23.35 -20.11 -3.83
C MET A 60 -22.60 -21.35 -4.29
N THR A 61 -23.35 -22.45 -4.55
CA THR A 61 -22.81 -23.66 -5.16
C THR A 61 -23.47 -23.92 -6.50
N THR A 62 -22.85 -24.71 -7.37
CA THR A 62 -23.43 -25.14 -8.64
C THR A 62 -24.76 -25.85 -8.45
N LYS A 63 -24.92 -26.60 -7.35
CA LYS A 63 -26.22 -27.23 -6.98
C LYS A 63 -27.29 -26.17 -6.66
N LEU A 64 -26.97 -25.12 -5.93
CA LEU A 64 -27.91 -24.03 -5.59
C LEU A 64 -28.23 -23.14 -6.79
N ALA A 65 -27.36 -23.15 -7.81
CA ALA A 65 -27.52 -22.43 -9.06
C ALA A 65 -28.45 -23.13 -10.06
N GLN A 66 -28.89 -24.36 -9.78
CA GLN A 66 -29.78 -25.16 -10.66
C GLN A 66 -30.95 -24.32 -11.19
N GLY A 67 -31.07 -24.20 -12.51
CA GLY A 67 -32.16 -23.51 -13.22
C GLY A 67 -32.07 -21.96 -13.16
N LYS A 68 -31.06 -21.37 -12.53
CA LYS A 68 -30.94 -19.93 -12.33
C LYS A 68 -30.26 -19.22 -13.50
N GLN A 69 -30.53 -17.91 -13.62
CA GLN A 69 -29.90 -17.00 -14.56
C GLN A 69 -28.77 -16.24 -13.83
N ILE A 70 -27.56 -16.43 -14.27
CA ILE A 70 -26.36 -15.81 -13.69
C ILE A 70 -25.78 -14.84 -14.69
N LEU A 71 -25.50 -13.61 -14.24
CA LEU A 71 -24.89 -12.55 -15.03
C LEU A 71 -23.59 -12.10 -14.37
N THR A 72 -22.53 -12.03 -15.15
CA THR A 72 -21.23 -11.43 -14.79
C THR A 72 -21.00 -10.16 -15.60
N VAL A 73 -19.90 -9.44 -15.37
CA VAL A 73 -19.56 -8.23 -16.12
C VAL A 73 -19.48 -8.48 -17.62
N GLU A 74 -18.96 -9.65 -18.02
CA GLU A 74 -18.86 -10.06 -19.43
C GLU A 74 -20.21 -10.23 -20.11
N GLY A 75 -21.29 -10.39 -19.34
CA GLY A 75 -22.67 -10.52 -19.85
C GLY A 75 -23.49 -9.23 -19.80
N LEU A 76 -22.94 -8.12 -19.32
CA LEU A 76 -23.59 -6.82 -19.42
C LEU A 76 -23.73 -6.40 -20.89
N THR A 77 -24.75 -5.62 -21.21
CA THR A 77 -24.87 -5.04 -22.56
C THR A 77 -23.72 -4.10 -22.84
N HIS A 78 -23.42 -3.87 -24.12
CA HIS A 78 -22.36 -2.92 -24.51
C HIS A 78 -22.62 -1.51 -23.93
N GLU A 79 -23.88 -1.07 -23.95
CA GLU A 79 -24.29 0.21 -23.39
C GLU A 79 -24.01 0.30 -21.86
N GLU A 80 -24.33 -0.75 -21.11
CA GLU A 80 -24.02 -0.81 -19.69
C GLU A 80 -22.52 -0.81 -19.42
N GLN A 81 -21.74 -1.57 -20.20
CA GLN A 81 -20.29 -1.61 -20.09
C GLN A 81 -19.66 -0.22 -20.31
N GLU A 82 -20.06 0.46 -21.40
CA GLU A 82 -19.54 1.80 -21.70
C GLU A 82 -19.96 2.84 -20.65
N ALA A 83 -21.21 2.78 -20.17
CA ALA A 83 -21.68 3.66 -19.10
C ALA A 83 -20.88 3.51 -17.82
N PHE A 84 -20.59 2.27 -17.37
CA PHE A 84 -19.78 2.03 -16.18
C PHE A 84 -18.30 2.39 -16.39
N VAL A 85 -17.72 2.09 -17.56
CA VAL A 85 -16.32 2.47 -17.88
C VAL A 85 -16.16 3.98 -17.82
N TYR A 86 -17.03 4.71 -18.52
CA TYR A 86 -17.00 6.16 -18.50
C TYR A 86 -17.21 6.74 -17.10
N ALA A 87 -18.28 6.33 -16.43
CA ALA A 87 -18.66 6.89 -15.14
C ALA A 87 -17.57 6.68 -14.08
N PHE A 88 -17.03 5.46 -13.98
CA PHE A 88 -15.99 5.13 -13.00
C PHE A 88 -14.66 5.82 -13.33
N GLY A 89 -14.36 6.03 -14.61
CA GLY A 89 -13.20 6.81 -15.03
C GLY A 89 -13.34 8.29 -14.70
N ALA A 90 -14.46 8.90 -15.08
CA ALA A 90 -14.73 10.33 -14.94
C ALA A 90 -14.69 10.82 -13.48
N VAL A 91 -15.18 10.02 -12.55
CA VAL A 91 -15.16 10.37 -11.13
C VAL A 91 -13.91 9.87 -10.40
N GLY A 92 -13.08 8.98 -11.01
CA GLY A 92 -11.92 8.38 -10.37
C GLY A 92 -12.25 7.27 -9.38
N ALA A 93 -13.30 6.49 -9.63
CA ALA A 93 -13.75 5.38 -8.78
C ALA A 93 -12.80 4.17 -8.79
N VAL A 94 -11.84 4.12 -9.72
CA VAL A 94 -10.93 2.99 -9.91
C VAL A 94 -9.54 3.30 -9.36
N GLN A 95 -9.06 2.47 -8.43
CA GLN A 95 -7.66 2.47 -7.99
C GLN A 95 -7.02 1.11 -8.32
N CYS A 96 -6.82 0.20 -7.35
CA CYS A 96 -6.23 -1.10 -7.66
C CYS A 96 -7.09 -1.96 -8.60
N GLY A 97 -8.42 -1.77 -8.60
CA GLY A 97 -9.35 -2.41 -9.55
C GLY A 97 -9.91 -3.74 -9.09
N PHE A 98 -9.34 -4.40 -8.09
CA PHE A 98 -9.70 -5.76 -7.72
C PHE A 98 -11.16 -5.92 -7.24
N CYS A 99 -11.71 -4.92 -6.53
CA CYS A 99 -13.10 -4.92 -6.09
C CYS A 99 -14.10 -4.42 -7.16
N ILE A 100 -13.60 -3.74 -8.20
CA ILE A 100 -14.44 -2.96 -9.12
C ILE A 100 -15.44 -3.80 -9.90
N PRO A 101 -15.10 -4.95 -10.49
CA PRO A 101 -16.11 -5.76 -11.18
C PRO A 101 -17.28 -6.16 -10.27
N GLY A 102 -17.01 -6.53 -9.01
CA GLY A 102 -18.06 -6.83 -8.03
C GLY A 102 -18.90 -5.60 -7.65
N MET A 103 -18.30 -4.39 -7.59
CA MET A 103 -19.02 -3.13 -7.38
C MET A 103 -19.91 -2.80 -8.59
N VAL A 104 -19.41 -3.00 -9.81
CA VAL A 104 -20.18 -2.83 -11.05
C VAL A 104 -21.40 -3.75 -11.06
N MET A 105 -21.23 -5.02 -10.70
CA MET A 105 -22.37 -5.97 -10.66
C MET A 105 -23.41 -5.58 -9.61
N SER A 106 -22.97 -5.09 -8.44
CA SER A 106 -23.91 -4.57 -7.42
C SER A 106 -24.64 -3.33 -7.90
N GLY A 107 -23.91 -2.41 -8.56
CA GLY A 107 -24.47 -1.19 -9.16
C GLY A 107 -25.43 -1.49 -10.31
N ALA A 108 -25.06 -2.38 -11.22
CA ALA A 108 -25.90 -2.79 -12.36
C ALA A 108 -27.22 -3.45 -11.90
N ALA A 109 -27.15 -4.31 -10.88
CA ALA A 109 -28.34 -4.89 -10.28
C ALA A 109 -29.29 -3.83 -9.70
N LEU A 110 -28.73 -2.81 -9.01
CA LEU A 110 -29.50 -1.69 -8.48
C LEU A 110 -30.12 -0.86 -9.60
N VAL A 111 -29.31 -0.42 -10.59
CA VAL A 111 -29.77 0.46 -11.68
C VAL A 111 -30.86 -0.19 -12.54
N ARG A 112 -30.77 -1.51 -12.76
CA ARG A 112 -31.83 -2.26 -13.46
C ARG A 112 -33.15 -2.31 -12.69
N GLN A 113 -33.11 -2.25 -11.35
CA GLN A 113 -34.31 -2.24 -10.49
C GLN A 113 -34.81 -0.82 -10.23
N ASN A 114 -33.91 0.12 -10.03
CA ASN A 114 -34.18 1.55 -9.85
C ASN A 114 -33.23 2.37 -10.72
N PRO A 115 -33.70 2.84 -11.89
CA PRO A 115 -32.86 3.60 -12.82
C PRO A 115 -32.34 4.96 -12.27
N ASN A 116 -32.94 5.50 -11.20
CA ASN A 116 -32.53 6.77 -10.61
C ASN A 116 -32.24 6.61 -9.10
N PRO A 117 -31.17 5.89 -8.72
CA PRO A 117 -30.89 5.60 -7.33
C PRO A 117 -30.36 6.82 -6.58
N THR A 118 -30.86 7.04 -5.37
CA THR A 118 -30.31 8.00 -4.41
C THR A 118 -28.96 7.52 -3.92
N GLU A 119 -28.17 8.45 -3.35
CA GLU A 119 -26.89 8.10 -2.74
C GLU A 119 -27.04 7.04 -1.65
N GLU A 120 -28.08 7.15 -0.79
CA GLU A 120 -28.34 6.19 0.27
C GLU A 120 -28.65 4.79 -0.27
N GLU A 121 -29.44 4.68 -1.33
CA GLU A 121 -29.74 3.41 -1.99
C GLU A 121 -28.47 2.79 -2.59
N VAL A 122 -27.59 3.59 -3.20
CA VAL A 122 -26.30 3.12 -3.70
C VAL A 122 -25.41 2.64 -2.56
N ARG A 123 -25.27 3.43 -1.48
CA ARG A 123 -24.53 3.03 -0.26
C ARG A 123 -25.03 1.69 0.29
N TRP A 124 -26.34 1.50 0.32
CA TRP A 124 -26.95 0.27 0.79
C TRP A 124 -26.74 -0.90 -0.14
N ALA A 125 -26.84 -0.71 -1.45
CA ALA A 125 -26.63 -1.76 -2.46
C ALA A 125 -25.19 -2.32 -2.41
N ILE A 126 -24.18 -1.47 -2.27
CA ILE A 126 -22.77 -1.89 -2.25
C ILE A 126 -22.21 -2.17 -0.84
N ARG A 127 -23.04 -2.11 0.24
CA ARG A 127 -22.56 -2.35 1.63
C ARG A 127 -21.94 -3.73 1.84
N GLY A 128 -22.28 -4.68 0.97
CA GLY A 128 -21.72 -6.04 0.96
C GLY A 128 -20.35 -6.16 0.28
N ASN A 129 -19.91 -5.11 -0.41
CA ASN A 129 -18.66 -5.06 -1.14
C ASN A 129 -17.64 -4.21 -0.39
N VAL A 130 -16.43 -4.71 -0.21
CA VAL A 130 -15.33 -3.99 0.45
C VAL A 130 -14.45 -3.35 -0.61
N CYS A 131 -14.08 -2.08 -0.38
CA CYS A 131 -12.98 -1.42 -1.04
C CYS A 131 -12.03 -0.85 0.01
N ARG A 132 -10.74 -1.13 -0.11
CA ARG A 132 -9.73 -0.62 0.81
C ARG A 132 -9.07 0.68 0.32
N CYS A 133 -9.20 0.97 -1.00
CA CYS A 133 -8.45 2.02 -1.67
C CYS A 133 -9.16 3.37 -1.71
N THR A 134 -10.48 3.39 -2.03
CA THR A 134 -11.17 4.56 -2.60
C THR A 134 -11.94 5.41 -1.59
N GLY A 135 -12.16 4.91 -0.37
CA GLY A 135 -13.09 5.58 0.54
C GLY A 135 -14.56 5.52 0.13
N TYR A 136 -14.91 4.75 -0.89
CA TYR A 136 -16.25 4.51 -1.47
C TYR A 136 -16.92 5.71 -2.14
N LYS A 137 -16.68 6.96 -1.75
CA LYS A 137 -17.35 8.16 -2.27
C LYS A 137 -17.40 8.16 -3.80
N LYS A 138 -16.23 7.98 -4.42
CA LYS A 138 -16.11 7.94 -5.90
C LYS A 138 -16.85 6.75 -6.54
N ILE A 139 -16.95 5.62 -5.87
CA ILE A 139 -17.71 4.47 -6.36
C ILE A 139 -19.21 4.79 -6.35
N ILE A 140 -19.69 5.45 -5.30
CA ILE A 140 -21.09 5.88 -5.19
C ILE A 140 -21.44 6.88 -6.29
N GLU A 141 -20.62 7.93 -6.44
CA GLU A 141 -20.74 8.92 -7.52
C GLU A 141 -20.70 8.26 -8.91
N GLY A 142 -19.81 7.27 -9.10
CA GLY A 142 -19.69 6.51 -10.35
C GLY A 142 -20.95 5.70 -10.70
N ILE A 143 -21.55 5.02 -9.73
CA ILE A 143 -22.80 4.28 -9.96
C ILE A 143 -23.96 5.24 -10.31
N GLN A 144 -24.07 6.39 -9.63
CA GLN A 144 -25.06 7.40 -9.93
C GLN A 144 -24.86 8.01 -11.32
N LEU A 145 -23.62 8.29 -11.70
CA LEU A 145 -23.29 8.80 -13.02
C LEU A 145 -23.58 7.77 -14.13
N ALA A 146 -23.24 6.48 -13.92
CA ALA A 146 -23.58 5.40 -14.84
C ALA A 146 -25.11 5.29 -15.04
N ALA A 147 -25.87 5.40 -13.95
CA ALA A 147 -27.33 5.43 -14.02
C ALA A 147 -27.86 6.62 -14.84
N ALA A 148 -27.26 7.82 -14.66
CA ALA A 148 -27.65 9.02 -15.44
C ALA A 148 -27.32 8.88 -16.93
N VAL A 149 -26.19 8.25 -17.29
CA VAL A 149 -25.82 7.94 -18.67
C VAL A 149 -26.83 6.97 -19.28
N LEU A 150 -27.16 5.88 -18.58
CA LEU A 150 -28.12 4.88 -19.07
C LEU A 150 -29.55 5.43 -19.24
N ARG A 151 -29.92 6.48 -18.51
CA ARG A 151 -31.18 7.20 -18.70
C ARG A 151 -31.12 8.25 -19.82
N GLY A 152 -29.95 8.48 -20.43
CA GLY A 152 -29.75 9.50 -21.44
C GLY A 152 -29.70 10.96 -20.90
N GLU A 153 -29.62 11.13 -19.57
CA GLU A 153 -29.50 12.46 -18.92
C GLU A 153 -28.08 13.04 -19.02
N LYS A 154 -27.10 12.15 -19.14
CA LYS A 154 -25.68 12.50 -19.35
C LYS A 154 -25.18 11.76 -20.59
N GLN A 155 -24.33 12.43 -21.35
CA GLN A 155 -23.63 11.80 -22.47
C GLN A 155 -22.22 11.41 -22.03
N ILE A 156 -21.68 10.37 -22.67
CA ILE A 156 -20.28 9.99 -22.52
C ILE A 156 -19.44 11.09 -23.17
N ASP A 157 -18.53 11.66 -22.38
CA ASP A 157 -17.55 12.62 -22.86
C ASP A 157 -16.32 11.84 -23.36
N GLU A 158 -16.25 11.65 -24.68
CA GLU A 158 -15.16 10.93 -25.32
C GLU A 158 -13.83 11.68 -25.18
N ASP A 159 -13.86 13.02 -25.08
CA ASP A 159 -12.65 13.83 -24.93
C ASP A 159 -11.99 13.60 -23.57
N LEU A 160 -12.76 13.36 -22.52
CA LEU A 160 -12.22 13.05 -21.18
C LEU A 160 -11.52 11.68 -21.17
N GLU A 161 -11.97 10.69 -21.96
CA GLU A 161 -11.32 9.39 -22.09
C GLU A 161 -10.12 9.41 -23.03
N ARG A 162 -10.24 10.13 -24.16
CA ARG A 162 -9.29 10.09 -25.29
C ARG A 162 -8.65 11.43 -25.64
N GLY A 163 -9.08 12.51 -24.99
CA GLY A 163 -8.74 13.87 -25.37
C GLY A 163 -7.26 14.22 -25.30
N ASP A 164 -6.87 15.21 -26.08
CA ASP A 164 -5.50 15.67 -26.21
C ASP A 164 -5.08 16.69 -25.15
N ASP A 165 -6.04 17.23 -24.36
CA ASP A 165 -5.76 18.10 -23.21
C ASP A 165 -5.33 17.25 -22.01
N TYR A 166 -4.11 16.71 -22.10
CA TYR A 166 -3.54 15.71 -21.24
C TYR A 166 -2.15 16.14 -20.75
N GLY A 167 -2.06 16.64 -19.54
CA GLY A 167 -0.82 17.15 -18.95
C GLY A 167 -0.96 17.34 -17.45
N VAL A 168 0.01 17.99 -16.85
CA VAL A 168 0.04 18.27 -15.40
C VAL A 168 -1.10 19.22 -15.03
N GLY A 169 -1.83 18.89 -13.97
CA GLY A 169 -3.00 19.64 -13.51
C GLY A 169 -4.31 19.27 -14.17
N LYS A 170 -4.29 18.45 -15.22
CA LYS A 170 -5.49 18.03 -15.95
C LYS A 170 -6.18 16.85 -15.32
N ARG A 171 -7.52 16.82 -15.43
CA ARG A 171 -8.34 15.66 -15.03
C ARG A 171 -8.18 14.56 -16.07
N ALA A 172 -7.41 13.54 -15.76
CA ALA A 172 -7.14 12.47 -16.71
C ALA A 172 -7.71 11.14 -16.21
N PHE A 173 -8.32 10.36 -17.09
CA PHE A 173 -8.67 8.97 -16.81
C PHE A 173 -7.42 8.17 -16.54
N ARG A 174 -7.50 7.28 -15.55
CA ARG A 174 -6.48 6.25 -15.41
C ARG A 174 -6.35 5.45 -16.70
N VAL A 175 -5.12 5.15 -17.06
CA VAL A 175 -4.81 4.40 -18.29
C VAL A 175 -5.38 2.97 -18.31
N ASP A 176 -5.74 2.43 -17.16
CA ASP A 176 -6.19 1.05 -16.97
C ASP A 176 -7.66 0.91 -16.53
N VAL A 177 -8.45 2.00 -16.58
CA VAL A 177 -9.87 2.01 -16.15
C VAL A 177 -10.66 0.90 -16.84
N ARG A 178 -10.66 0.86 -18.16
CA ARG A 178 -11.49 -0.06 -18.95
C ARG A 178 -11.21 -1.51 -18.58
N ARG A 179 -9.94 -1.93 -18.55
CA ARG A 179 -9.59 -3.31 -18.23
C ARG A 179 -9.91 -3.71 -16.78
N LYS A 180 -9.92 -2.74 -15.85
CA LYS A 180 -10.28 -2.94 -14.44
C LYS A 180 -11.79 -2.98 -14.22
N VAL A 181 -12.54 -2.09 -14.88
CA VAL A 181 -14.01 -2.04 -14.79
C VAL A 181 -14.62 -3.28 -15.41
N LEU A 182 -14.16 -3.67 -16.59
CA LEU A 182 -14.66 -4.84 -17.32
C LEU A 182 -14.04 -6.16 -16.85
N GLY A 183 -13.07 -6.12 -15.93
CA GLY A 183 -12.53 -7.29 -15.25
C GLY A 183 -11.56 -8.17 -16.03
N TYR A 184 -11.17 -7.76 -17.26
CA TYR A 184 -10.21 -8.53 -18.08
C TYR A 184 -8.74 -8.14 -17.82
N GLY A 185 -8.47 -7.15 -16.97
CA GLY A 185 -7.13 -6.86 -16.51
C GLY A 185 -6.59 -8.02 -15.68
N LYS A 186 -5.41 -8.55 -16.06
CA LYS A 186 -4.84 -9.75 -15.46
C LYS A 186 -4.06 -9.45 -14.18
N TYR A 187 -4.44 -10.12 -13.12
CA TYR A 187 -3.66 -10.29 -11.88
C TYR A 187 -2.99 -11.68 -11.92
N PRO A 188 -1.96 -11.96 -11.12
CA PRO A 188 -1.32 -13.28 -11.15
C PRO A 188 -2.28 -14.47 -10.94
N ASP A 189 -3.33 -14.30 -10.11
CA ASP A 189 -4.36 -15.34 -9.92
C ASP A 189 -5.21 -15.61 -11.19
N ASP A 190 -5.23 -14.69 -12.15
CA ASP A 190 -5.97 -14.84 -13.41
C ASP A 190 -5.18 -15.61 -14.49
N LEU A 191 -3.88 -15.89 -14.26
CA LEU A 191 -3.10 -16.78 -15.11
C LEU A 191 -3.53 -18.23 -14.88
N ASP A 192 -3.71 -18.99 -15.94
CA ASP A 192 -4.18 -20.37 -15.87
C ASP A 192 -3.51 -21.29 -16.93
N GLU A 193 -4.05 -22.48 -17.11
CA GLU A 193 -3.54 -23.47 -18.06
C GLU A 193 -3.63 -23.02 -19.53
N ARG A 194 -4.37 -21.99 -19.86
CA ARG A 194 -4.40 -21.39 -21.21
C ARG A 194 -3.16 -20.53 -21.47
N ASP A 195 -2.63 -19.91 -20.40
CA ASP A 195 -1.36 -19.17 -20.46
C ASP A 195 -0.17 -20.15 -20.35
N PHE A 196 -0.31 -21.21 -19.52
CA PHE A 196 0.73 -22.21 -19.26
C PHE A 196 0.13 -23.62 -19.17
N PRO A 197 0.07 -24.39 -20.28
CA PRO A 197 -0.65 -25.67 -20.35
C PRO A 197 -0.24 -26.72 -19.30
N ASP A 198 1.01 -26.68 -18.84
CA ASP A 198 1.53 -27.61 -17.84
C ASP A 198 1.56 -27.02 -16.41
N MET A 199 0.74 -26.03 -16.15
CA MET A 199 0.71 -25.39 -14.84
C MET A 199 0.38 -26.39 -13.73
N ALA A 200 1.14 -26.32 -12.64
CA ALA A 200 0.88 -27.02 -11.40
C ALA A 200 0.74 -26.00 -10.24
N TYR A 201 0.37 -26.47 -9.08
CA TYR A 201 0.02 -25.65 -7.94
C TYR A 201 0.88 -25.97 -6.73
N ALA A 202 1.25 -24.94 -5.96
CA ALA A 202 2.03 -25.09 -4.75
C ALA A 202 1.38 -24.36 -3.58
N SER A 203 1.48 -24.96 -2.39
CA SER A 203 1.05 -24.32 -1.14
C SER A 203 1.84 -24.87 0.05
N ALA A 204 2.20 -23.98 0.98
CA ALA A 204 2.94 -24.35 2.15
C ALA A 204 2.04 -25.04 3.21
N VAL A 205 2.62 -25.99 3.92
CA VAL A 205 2.13 -26.48 5.23
C VAL A 205 2.77 -25.59 6.30
N ARG A 206 1.94 -24.88 7.06
CA ARG A 206 2.41 -23.90 8.04
C ARG A 206 2.35 -24.46 9.48
N SER A 207 3.13 -23.83 10.36
CA SER A 207 3.15 -24.17 11.78
C SER A 207 1.76 -24.01 12.43
N LYS A 208 1.45 -24.91 13.35
CA LYS A 208 0.26 -24.82 14.21
C LYS A 208 0.54 -24.07 15.53
N TYR A 209 1.81 -23.83 15.82
CA TYR A 209 2.26 -23.24 17.08
C TYR A 209 3.08 -21.99 16.80
N PRO A 210 2.88 -20.93 17.59
CA PRO A 210 3.70 -19.72 17.46
C PRO A 210 5.16 -19.97 17.89
N ARG A 211 5.39 -20.95 18.76
CA ARG A 211 6.73 -21.39 19.17
C ARG A 211 6.72 -22.87 19.49
N ALA A 212 7.43 -23.66 18.72
CA ALA A 212 7.57 -25.09 18.91
C ALA A 212 8.83 -25.63 18.22
N ARG A 213 9.46 -26.63 18.79
CA ARG A 213 10.51 -27.38 18.08
C ARG A 213 9.87 -28.35 17.09
N VAL A 214 10.30 -28.34 15.85
CA VAL A 214 9.89 -29.31 14.83
C VAL A 214 10.71 -30.58 15.02
N LEU A 215 10.08 -31.66 15.51
CA LEU A 215 10.78 -32.91 15.80
C LEU A 215 10.90 -33.78 14.55
N LYS A 216 9.86 -33.84 13.73
CA LYS A 216 9.81 -34.67 12.52
C LYS A 216 8.80 -34.14 11.51
N ILE A 217 9.16 -34.24 10.23
CA ILE A 217 8.29 -33.96 9.08
C ILE A 217 8.09 -35.27 8.31
N ASP A 218 6.87 -35.81 8.28
CA ASP A 218 6.51 -37.00 7.52
C ASP A 218 5.56 -36.64 6.38
N ALA A 219 6.11 -36.53 5.18
CA ALA A 219 5.39 -36.25 3.94
C ALA A 219 5.07 -37.50 3.11
N SER A 220 5.48 -38.70 3.55
CA SER A 220 5.42 -39.94 2.77
C SER A 220 4.04 -40.28 2.19
N LYS A 221 2.96 -40.01 2.96
CA LYS A 221 1.60 -40.24 2.49
C LYS A 221 1.14 -39.18 1.48
N ALA A 222 1.64 -37.95 1.60
CA ALA A 222 1.36 -36.90 0.63
C ALA A 222 2.05 -37.20 -0.69
N GLU A 223 3.32 -37.57 -0.67
CA GLU A 223 4.11 -37.92 -1.85
C GLU A 223 3.58 -39.15 -2.59
N ALA A 224 3.00 -40.12 -1.85
CA ALA A 224 2.38 -41.31 -2.44
C ALA A 224 1.02 -41.05 -3.13
N LEU A 225 0.44 -39.86 -2.98
CA LEU A 225 -0.85 -39.53 -3.59
C LEU A 225 -0.66 -39.24 -5.08
N PRO A 226 -1.38 -39.93 -6.00
CA PRO A 226 -1.31 -39.64 -7.41
C PRO A 226 -1.63 -38.16 -7.72
N GLY A 227 -0.85 -37.53 -8.59
CA GLY A 227 -0.94 -36.13 -8.94
C GLY A 227 -0.12 -35.19 -8.04
N VAL A 228 0.54 -35.71 -6.98
CA VAL A 228 1.53 -34.96 -6.23
C VAL A 228 2.89 -35.06 -6.92
N LEU A 229 3.50 -33.91 -7.23
CA LEU A 229 4.81 -33.82 -7.88
C LEU A 229 5.96 -33.98 -6.86
N GLY A 230 5.73 -33.58 -5.61
CA GLY A 230 6.67 -33.70 -4.51
C GLY A 230 6.36 -32.76 -3.34
N VAL A 231 7.16 -32.91 -2.28
CA VAL A 231 7.12 -32.04 -1.10
C VAL A 231 8.54 -31.50 -0.87
N LEU A 232 8.69 -30.17 -0.89
CA LEU A 232 9.96 -29.48 -0.65
C LEU A 232 10.08 -29.05 0.81
N THR A 233 11.27 -29.14 1.36
CA THR A 233 11.60 -28.80 2.75
C THR A 233 12.84 -27.90 2.80
N ALA A 234 13.30 -27.49 3.95
CA ALA A 234 14.53 -26.73 4.15
C ALA A 234 15.76 -27.33 3.46
N LYS A 235 15.77 -28.66 3.28
CA LYS A 235 16.89 -29.38 2.60
C LYS A 235 16.94 -29.11 1.09
N ASP A 236 15.85 -28.65 0.50
CA ASP A 236 15.71 -28.36 -0.92
C ASP A 236 16.02 -26.90 -1.28
N VAL A 237 16.26 -26.06 -0.27
CA VAL A 237 16.53 -24.63 -0.41
C VAL A 237 18.04 -24.36 -0.30
N PRO A 238 18.69 -23.79 -1.31
CA PRO A 238 20.14 -23.52 -1.25
C PRO A 238 20.54 -22.58 -0.13
N VAL A 239 19.82 -21.47 0.06
CA VAL A 239 19.96 -20.54 1.20
C VAL A 239 18.59 -20.41 1.85
N ASN A 240 18.41 -21.03 3.00
CA ASN A 240 17.09 -21.15 3.65
C ASN A 240 16.68 -19.90 4.44
N GLN A 241 17.09 -18.73 3.99
CA GLN A 241 16.71 -17.44 4.58
C GLN A 241 16.39 -16.44 3.48
N VAL A 242 15.40 -15.60 3.73
CA VAL A 242 15.01 -14.45 2.91
C VAL A 242 14.79 -13.23 3.82
N GLY A 243 14.56 -12.09 3.24
CA GLY A 243 14.24 -10.85 3.93
C GLY A 243 14.71 -9.63 3.16
N HIS A 244 13.89 -8.61 3.15
CA HIS A 244 14.07 -7.40 2.35
C HIS A 244 15.37 -6.64 2.70
N LEU A 245 15.58 -6.34 3.98
CA LEU A 245 16.78 -5.65 4.50
C LEU A 245 17.60 -6.51 5.45
N ILE A 246 16.96 -7.41 6.17
CA ILE A 246 17.55 -8.33 7.12
C ILE A 246 17.10 -9.73 6.73
N GLN A 247 18.05 -10.62 6.46
CA GLN A 247 17.76 -12.00 6.11
C GLN A 247 17.64 -12.80 7.42
N ASP A 248 16.49 -12.73 8.06
CA ASP A 248 16.16 -13.46 9.31
C ASP A 248 14.97 -14.40 9.14
N TRP A 249 14.30 -14.40 7.99
CA TRP A 249 13.08 -15.16 7.72
C TRP A 249 13.42 -16.50 7.06
N ASP A 250 13.23 -17.61 7.79
CA ASP A 250 13.46 -18.94 7.23
C ASP A 250 12.42 -19.27 6.15
N VAL A 251 12.86 -19.75 4.98
CA VAL A 251 11.98 -20.23 3.91
C VAL A 251 11.14 -21.40 4.40
N PHE A 252 11.80 -22.37 5.08
CA PHE A 252 11.15 -23.47 5.78
C PHE A 252 11.85 -23.72 7.11
N ILE A 253 11.07 -24.01 8.14
CA ILE A 253 11.63 -24.46 9.42
C ILE A 253 12.08 -25.91 9.29
N ALA A 254 13.36 -26.17 9.52
CA ALA A 254 13.93 -27.50 9.44
C ALA A 254 13.57 -28.39 10.66
N GLU A 255 13.70 -29.71 10.50
CA GLU A 255 13.66 -30.63 11.64
C GLU A 255 14.78 -30.27 12.63
N GLY A 256 14.43 -30.17 13.92
CA GLY A 256 15.28 -29.72 15.00
C GLY A 256 15.19 -28.24 15.32
N ASP A 257 14.74 -27.40 14.39
CA ASP A 257 14.60 -25.95 14.57
C ASP A 257 13.28 -25.58 15.26
N ILE A 258 13.20 -24.31 15.66
CA ILE A 258 12.06 -23.77 16.42
C ILE A 258 11.27 -22.81 15.51
N THR A 259 9.96 -23.01 15.45
CA THR A 259 9.03 -22.06 14.80
C THR A 259 8.98 -20.75 15.60
N ARG A 260 8.77 -19.64 14.91
CA ARG A 260 8.75 -18.30 15.51
C ARG A 260 7.36 -17.66 15.48
N PHE A 261 6.47 -18.13 14.58
CA PHE A 261 5.06 -17.75 14.56
C PHE A 261 4.21 -18.78 13.80
N VAL A 262 2.90 -18.65 13.83
CA VAL A 262 1.97 -19.62 13.19
C VAL A 262 2.01 -19.59 11.65
N GLY A 263 2.59 -18.56 11.07
CA GLY A 263 2.77 -18.44 9.62
C GLY A 263 3.99 -19.16 9.06
N ASP A 264 4.93 -19.61 9.90
CA ASP A 264 6.14 -20.28 9.46
C ASP A 264 5.83 -21.49 8.57
N ALA A 265 6.44 -21.54 7.40
CA ALA A 265 6.32 -22.67 6.51
C ALA A 265 7.20 -23.83 6.97
N ILE A 266 6.65 -25.05 6.98
CA ILE A 266 7.36 -26.27 7.34
C ILE A 266 7.81 -27.02 6.08
N CYS A 267 6.94 -27.06 5.07
CA CYS A 267 7.24 -27.62 3.76
C CYS A 267 6.29 -27.05 2.72
N LEU A 268 6.65 -27.24 1.44
CA LEU A 268 5.85 -26.84 0.28
C LEU A 268 5.37 -28.10 -0.45
N VAL A 269 4.06 -28.31 -0.51
CA VAL A 269 3.45 -29.35 -1.33
C VAL A 269 3.22 -28.82 -2.74
N VAL A 270 3.56 -29.62 -3.75
CA VAL A 270 3.37 -29.30 -5.17
C VAL A 270 2.56 -30.41 -5.82
N ALA A 271 1.47 -30.05 -6.51
CA ALA A 271 0.55 -31.00 -7.13
C ALA A 271 0.02 -30.47 -8.47
N GLU A 272 -0.47 -31.38 -9.31
CA GLU A 272 -1.00 -31.08 -10.65
C GLU A 272 -2.30 -30.27 -10.64
N ASP A 273 -3.08 -30.36 -9.57
CA ASP A 273 -4.33 -29.64 -9.42
C ASP A 273 -4.58 -29.22 -7.96
N THR A 274 -5.42 -28.23 -7.75
CA THR A 274 -5.70 -27.64 -6.44
C THR A 274 -6.40 -28.62 -5.49
N LYS A 275 -7.20 -29.55 -5.98
CA LYS A 275 -7.92 -30.55 -5.17
C LYS A 275 -6.95 -31.60 -4.62
N THR A 276 -6.03 -32.06 -5.47
CA THR A 276 -4.93 -32.96 -5.07
C THR A 276 -4.00 -32.26 -4.08
N LEU A 277 -3.66 -30.99 -4.35
CA LEU A 277 -2.83 -30.16 -3.47
C LEU A 277 -3.43 -30.09 -2.04
N GLU A 278 -4.71 -29.74 -1.90
CA GLU A 278 -5.37 -29.62 -0.61
C GLU A 278 -5.48 -30.98 0.14
N ARG A 279 -5.66 -32.07 -0.61
CA ARG A 279 -5.64 -33.42 -0.01
C ARG A 279 -4.25 -33.79 0.48
N ALA A 280 -3.23 -33.50 -0.31
CA ALA A 280 -1.85 -33.79 0.02
C ALA A 280 -1.36 -33.01 1.24
N LYS A 281 -1.68 -31.71 1.33
CA LYS A 281 -1.36 -30.88 2.53
C LYS A 281 -1.88 -31.50 3.84
N ARG A 282 -3.09 -32.05 3.83
CA ARG A 282 -3.69 -32.71 5.02
C ARG A 282 -3.03 -34.04 5.39
N LEU A 283 -2.31 -34.66 4.48
CA LEU A 283 -1.59 -35.92 4.70
C LEU A 283 -0.19 -35.72 5.28
N VAL A 284 0.38 -34.53 5.15
CA VAL A 284 1.65 -34.19 5.81
C VAL A 284 1.44 -34.18 7.32
N ARG A 285 2.31 -34.89 8.04
CA ARG A 285 2.34 -34.92 9.51
C ARG A 285 3.59 -34.25 10.00
N VAL A 286 3.44 -33.41 11.00
CA VAL A 286 4.54 -32.74 11.66
C VAL A 286 4.41 -32.99 13.17
N ASP A 287 5.46 -33.54 13.76
CA ASP A 287 5.55 -33.77 15.22
C ASP A 287 6.24 -32.53 15.82
N TYR A 288 5.62 -31.96 16.83
CA TYR A 288 6.10 -30.76 17.52
C TYR A 288 6.30 -30.96 19.00
N GLU A 289 7.30 -30.28 19.55
CA GLU A 289 7.45 -30.01 20.98
C GLU A 289 7.04 -28.55 21.23
N PRO A 290 5.83 -28.27 21.73
CA PRO A 290 5.39 -26.92 22.02
C PRO A 290 6.27 -26.24 23.08
N LEU A 291 6.56 -24.95 22.86
CA LEU A 291 7.35 -24.10 23.74
C LEU A 291 6.55 -22.86 24.11
N GLU A 292 6.87 -22.25 25.25
CA GLU A 292 6.21 -21.02 25.69
C GLU A 292 6.57 -19.85 24.76
N PRO A 293 5.59 -19.15 24.17
CA PRO A 293 5.86 -18.03 23.29
C PRO A 293 6.09 -16.72 24.06
N VAL A 294 6.80 -15.78 23.44
CA VAL A 294 6.94 -14.38 23.87
C VAL A 294 5.80 -13.58 23.24
N ARG A 295 4.86 -13.08 24.04
CA ARG A 295 3.56 -12.55 23.59
C ARG A 295 3.54 -11.05 23.35
N ASN A 296 4.43 -10.31 23.97
CA ASN A 296 4.38 -8.85 23.98
C ASN A 296 5.73 -8.24 24.36
N ILE A 297 5.83 -6.91 24.22
CA ILE A 297 7.04 -6.15 24.53
C ILE A 297 7.53 -6.35 25.96
N ALA A 298 6.62 -6.46 26.95
CA ALA A 298 7.00 -6.62 28.35
C ALA A 298 7.67 -7.99 28.58
N GLU A 299 7.13 -9.05 27.99
CA GLU A 299 7.74 -10.39 28.02
C GLU A 299 9.07 -10.41 27.24
N ALA A 300 9.16 -9.72 26.11
CA ALA A 300 10.39 -9.63 25.30
C ALA A 300 11.53 -8.90 26.04
N LYS A 301 11.20 -7.94 26.90
CA LYS A 301 12.15 -7.18 27.74
C LYS A 301 12.57 -7.94 29.03
N ALA A 302 11.91 -9.03 29.39
CA ALA A 302 12.23 -9.75 30.63
C ALA A 302 13.65 -10.33 30.55
N PRO A 303 14.43 -10.28 31.66
CA PRO A 303 15.83 -10.76 31.66
C PRO A 303 15.99 -12.25 31.32
N ASP A 304 14.96 -13.03 31.52
CA ASP A 304 14.90 -14.47 31.24
C ASP A 304 14.09 -14.81 29.99
N ALA A 305 13.74 -13.80 29.18
CA ALA A 305 13.01 -14.00 27.93
C ALA A 305 13.78 -14.91 26.97
N PRO A 306 13.12 -15.87 26.33
CA PRO A 306 13.75 -16.61 25.25
C PRO A 306 14.15 -15.67 24.11
N ILE A 307 15.40 -15.74 23.68
CA ILE A 307 15.88 -14.97 22.52
C ILE A 307 15.32 -15.63 21.25
N ILE A 308 14.55 -14.86 20.47
CA ILE A 308 13.86 -15.36 19.26
C ILE A 308 14.85 -15.53 18.11
N HIS A 309 15.71 -14.55 17.89
CA HIS A 309 16.84 -14.61 16.94
C HIS A 309 18.16 -14.41 17.69
N LYS A 310 19.07 -15.37 17.56
CA LYS A 310 20.42 -15.23 18.14
C LYS A 310 21.34 -14.37 17.29
N SER A 311 21.05 -14.29 16.02
CA SER A 311 21.76 -13.48 15.04
C SER A 311 20.88 -13.28 13.82
N PHE A 312 21.21 -12.27 13.02
CA PHE A 312 20.67 -12.07 11.67
C PHE A 312 21.76 -11.59 10.72
N ASN A 313 21.52 -11.74 9.43
CA ASN A 313 22.41 -11.21 8.39
C ASN A 313 21.82 -9.88 7.86
N ALA A 314 22.63 -8.82 7.89
CA ALA A 314 22.30 -7.52 7.32
C ALA A 314 23.35 -7.13 6.28
N PHE A 315 22.98 -7.20 5.00
CA PHE A 315 23.88 -6.84 3.89
C PHE A 315 25.26 -7.54 3.95
N GLY A 316 25.27 -8.84 4.26
CA GLY A 316 26.47 -9.64 4.39
C GLY A 316 27.19 -9.51 5.74
N ASN A 317 26.68 -8.71 6.65
CA ASN A 317 27.20 -8.56 8.01
C ASN A 317 26.36 -9.38 8.99
N LEU A 318 26.99 -10.36 9.65
CA LEU A 318 26.35 -11.09 10.74
C LEU A 318 26.29 -10.21 11.98
N VAL A 319 25.09 -10.00 12.51
CA VAL A 319 24.82 -9.28 13.75
C VAL A 319 24.37 -10.28 14.80
N GLU A 320 25.11 -10.40 15.92
CA GLU A 320 24.71 -11.23 17.06
C GLU A 320 23.78 -10.45 17.97
N LEU A 321 22.74 -11.12 18.48
CA LEU A 321 21.75 -10.57 19.40
C LEU A 321 21.88 -11.22 20.77
N HIS A 322 21.81 -10.41 21.82
CA HIS A 322 21.89 -10.84 23.22
C HIS A 322 20.56 -10.63 23.97
N ASP A 323 19.59 -10.02 23.31
CA ASP A 323 18.22 -9.78 23.77
C ASP A 323 17.26 -9.81 22.57
N ASN A 324 16.00 -9.46 22.79
CA ASN A 324 15.00 -9.39 21.72
C ASN A 324 14.88 -8.02 21.05
N VAL A 325 15.85 -7.12 21.17
CA VAL A 325 15.89 -5.85 20.45
C VAL A 325 16.28 -6.09 19.00
N CYS A 326 15.34 -5.99 18.10
CA CYS A 326 15.55 -6.08 16.66
C CYS A 326 16.29 -4.85 16.12
N GLN A 327 15.83 -3.67 16.49
CA GLN A 327 16.33 -2.37 16.02
C GLN A 327 16.17 -1.32 17.10
N SER A 328 17.08 -0.33 17.12
CA SER A 328 16.97 0.87 17.96
C SER A 328 17.28 2.12 17.19
N ARG A 329 16.66 3.25 17.58
CA ARG A 329 16.92 4.58 17.02
C ARG A 329 16.95 5.59 18.15
N HIS A 330 17.81 6.60 18.01
CA HIS A 330 17.89 7.72 18.93
C HIS A 330 18.04 9.02 18.14
N VAL A 331 17.08 9.93 18.32
CA VAL A 331 17.03 11.24 17.67
C VAL A 331 17.09 12.31 18.75
N THR A 332 18.16 13.11 18.75
CA THR A 332 18.36 14.18 19.73
C THR A 332 18.64 15.51 19.06
N ARG A 333 18.13 16.60 19.64
CA ARG A 333 18.47 17.96 19.29
C ARG A 333 18.29 18.85 20.53
N GLY A 334 19.22 19.80 20.77
CA GLY A 334 19.17 20.66 21.94
C GLY A 334 19.25 19.89 23.27
N ASN A 335 18.44 20.29 24.25
CA ASN A 335 18.36 19.65 25.56
C ASN A 335 16.90 19.55 26.03
N ALA A 336 16.21 18.46 25.65
CA ALA A 336 14.81 18.24 25.95
C ALA A 336 14.54 18.25 27.46
N LYS A 337 15.37 17.61 28.26
CA LYS A 337 15.21 17.53 29.72
C LYS A 337 15.25 18.90 30.37
N GLU A 338 16.21 19.74 29.99
CA GLU A 338 16.32 21.11 30.50
C GLU A 338 15.16 21.99 30.03
N ALA A 339 14.79 21.91 28.75
CA ALA A 339 13.66 22.65 28.19
C ALA A 339 12.36 22.31 28.89
N LEU A 340 12.06 21.03 29.10
CA LEU A 340 10.88 20.55 29.80
C LEU A 340 10.86 20.98 31.28
N ALA A 341 12.01 21.00 31.96
CA ALA A 341 12.11 21.45 33.35
C ALA A 341 11.83 22.95 33.53
N HIS A 342 11.97 23.75 32.46
CA HIS A 342 11.68 25.19 32.46
C HIS A 342 10.38 25.56 31.74
N SER A 343 9.64 24.58 31.26
CA SER A 343 8.34 24.79 30.60
C SER A 343 7.29 25.23 31.60
N ALA A 344 6.39 26.12 31.18
CA ALA A 344 5.26 26.54 32.01
C ALA A 344 4.19 25.44 32.17
N HIS A 345 4.00 24.68 31.07
CA HIS A 345 3.06 23.58 31.03
C HIS A 345 3.77 22.35 30.46
N VAL A 346 3.54 21.17 31.06
CA VAL A 346 4.11 19.88 30.62
C VAL A 346 3.08 18.79 30.78
N VAL A 347 2.84 18.05 29.72
CA VAL A 347 1.94 16.90 29.70
C VAL A 347 2.69 15.63 29.35
N THR A 348 2.36 14.54 30.05
CA THR A 348 2.97 13.21 29.84
C THR A 348 1.88 12.14 29.82
N HIS A 349 1.86 11.35 28.75
CA HIS A 349 0.97 10.18 28.66
C HIS A 349 1.63 9.03 27.90
N THR A 350 1.14 7.82 28.22
CA THR A 350 1.49 6.59 27.51
C THR A 350 0.37 6.21 26.54
N PHE A 351 0.73 5.94 25.29
CA PHE A 351 -0.19 5.59 24.22
C PHE A 351 0.05 4.15 23.76
N GLU A 352 -1.03 3.47 23.39
CA GLU A 352 -1.02 2.10 22.87
C GLU A 352 -1.76 2.04 21.56
N THR A 353 -1.10 1.48 20.52
CA THR A 353 -1.76 1.21 19.25
C THR A 353 -1.63 -0.27 18.88
N PRO A 354 -2.66 -0.89 18.27
CA PRO A 354 -2.66 -2.32 17.98
C PRO A 354 -1.89 -2.67 16.71
N PHE A 355 -1.62 -3.97 16.52
CA PHE A 355 -1.45 -4.52 15.17
C PHE A 355 -2.71 -4.24 14.36
N THR A 356 -2.54 -3.92 13.07
CA THR A 356 -3.65 -3.84 12.13
C THR A 356 -3.29 -4.49 10.79
N GLU A 357 -4.33 -4.93 10.09
CA GLU A 357 -4.27 -5.66 8.85
C GLU A 357 -4.40 -4.71 7.64
N HIS A 358 -3.55 -4.85 6.63
CA HIS A 358 -3.63 -4.10 5.37
C HIS A 358 -4.97 -4.30 4.69
N ALA A 359 -5.46 -5.52 4.69
CA ALA A 359 -6.73 -5.91 4.14
C ALA A 359 -6.88 -5.60 2.63
N PHE A 360 -5.77 -5.64 1.88
CA PHE A 360 -5.84 -5.56 0.42
C PHE A 360 -6.73 -6.69 -0.12
N LEU A 361 -7.45 -6.42 -1.21
CA LEU A 361 -8.50 -7.34 -1.69
C LEU A 361 -7.93 -8.57 -2.41
N GLU A 362 -6.79 -8.43 -3.07
CA GLU A 362 -6.07 -9.52 -3.72
C GLU A 362 -5.15 -10.23 -2.71
N PRO A 363 -5.41 -11.50 -2.33
CA PRO A 363 -4.41 -12.29 -1.59
C PRO A 363 -3.12 -12.44 -2.39
N GLU A 364 -2.02 -12.73 -1.71
CA GLU A 364 -0.72 -12.96 -2.32
C GLU A 364 -0.79 -14.10 -3.33
N CYS A 365 -0.24 -13.86 -4.50
CA CYS A 365 -0.16 -14.82 -5.58
C CYS A 365 1.08 -14.57 -6.44
N ALA A 366 1.74 -15.64 -6.82
CA ALA A 366 2.80 -15.62 -7.81
C ALA A 366 2.70 -16.83 -8.74
N VAL A 367 3.02 -16.62 -10.01
CA VAL A 367 3.19 -17.70 -10.98
C VAL A 367 4.64 -17.65 -11.45
N ALA A 368 5.37 -18.73 -11.25
CA ALA A 368 6.75 -18.83 -11.70
C ALA A 368 6.89 -19.89 -12.80
N ILE A 369 7.75 -19.61 -13.77
CA ILE A 369 8.06 -20.52 -14.88
C ILE A 369 9.58 -20.74 -14.98
N PRO A 370 10.03 -21.90 -15.45
CA PRO A 370 11.41 -22.04 -15.90
C PRO A 370 11.70 -21.05 -17.03
N TYR A 371 12.76 -20.29 -16.92
CA TYR A 371 13.11 -19.28 -17.91
C TYR A 371 14.62 -19.19 -18.09
N LYS A 372 15.10 -19.34 -19.32
CA LYS A 372 16.55 -19.43 -19.60
C LYS A 372 17.20 -20.46 -18.66
N ASP A 373 18.25 -20.09 -17.96
CA ASP A 373 18.91 -20.92 -16.94
C ASP A 373 18.43 -20.65 -15.49
N GLY A 374 17.35 -19.89 -15.34
CA GLY A 374 16.76 -19.50 -14.08
C GLY A 374 15.25 -19.62 -14.07
N VAL A 375 14.57 -18.56 -13.58
CA VAL A 375 13.11 -18.49 -13.45
C VAL A 375 12.57 -17.11 -13.83
N LYS A 376 11.35 -17.07 -14.37
CA LYS A 376 10.56 -15.83 -14.51
C LYS A 376 9.35 -15.93 -13.59
N ILE A 377 9.08 -14.86 -12.85
CA ILE A 377 8.02 -14.75 -11.86
C ILE A 377 7.04 -13.67 -12.28
N PHE A 378 5.77 -14.02 -12.45
CA PHE A 378 4.65 -13.11 -12.58
C PHE A 378 4.14 -12.83 -11.16
N SER A 379 4.27 -11.59 -10.70
CA SER A 379 4.19 -11.24 -9.29
C SER A 379 3.15 -10.15 -9.00
N THR A 380 2.63 -10.19 -7.79
CA THR A 380 1.87 -9.10 -7.17
C THR A 380 2.71 -8.52 -6.03
N ASP A 381 3.69 -7.67 -6.37
CA ASP A 381 4.64 -7.05 -5.44
C ASP A 381 4.67 -5.52 -5.54
N GLN A 382 5.39 -4.87 -4.65
CA GLN A 382 5.64 -3.43 -4.65
C GLN A 382 7.01 -3.05 -5.22
N GLY A 383 7.90 -4.04 -5.45
CA GLY A 383 9.24 -3.83 -5.97
C GLY A 383 9.77 -5.06 -6.70
N ALA A 384 9.75 -5.04 -8.05
CA ALA A 384 10.21 -6.16 -8.86
C ALA A 384 11.69 -6.49 -8.62
N TYR A 385 12.54 -5.47 -8.44
CA TYR A 385 13.96 -5.66 -8.22
C TYR A 385 14.28 -6.18 -6.82
N ASP A 386 13.52 -5.77 -5.79
CA ASP A 386 13.66 -6.31 -4.44
C ASP A 386 13.24 -7.78 -4.41
N THR A 387 12.10 -8.12 -5.06
CA THR A 387 11.67 -9.52 -5.25
C THR A 387 12.76 -10.33 -5.98
N ARG A 388 13.37 -9.79 -7.04
CA ARG A 388 14.49 -10.41 -7.75
C ARG A 388 15.66 -10.69 -6.82
N LYS A 389 16.07 -9.69 -6.04
CA LYS A 389 17.19 -9.78 -5.10
C LYS A 389 16.97 -10.86 -4.03
N GLU A 390 15.81 -10.86 -3.39
CA GLU A 390 15.49 -11.83 -2.34
C GLU A 390 15.41 -13.27 -2.87
N VAL A 391 14.77 -13.47 -4.03
CA VAL A 391 14.66 -14.79 -4.66
C VAL A 391 16.02 -15.27 -5.19
N ALA A 392 16.83 -14.38 -5.77
CA ALA A 392 18.19 -14.70 -6.17
C ALA A 392 19.05 -15.11 -4.97
N HIS A 393 18.92 -14.41 -3.84
CA HIS A 393 19.59 -14.77 -2.58
C HIS A 393 19.22 -16.19 -2.13
N MET A 394 17.91 -16.51 -2.09
CA MET A 394 17.44 -17.88 -1.75
C MET A 394 18.10 -18.96 -2.60
N PHE A 395 18.35 -18.69 -3.88
CA PHE A 395 19.02 -19.62 -4.78
C PHE A 395 20.57 -19.60 -4.67
N GLY A 396 21.15 -18.66 -3.91
CA GLY A 396 22.59 -18.43 -3.87
C GLY A 396 23.12 -17.77 -5.16
N TRP A 397 22.27 -17.02 -5.88
CA TRP A 397 22.60 -16.33 -7.13
C TRP A 397 22.86 -14.82 -6.92
N ASP A 398 23.36 -14.42 -5.77
CA ASP A 398 23.63 -13.00 -5.47
C ASP A 398 24.55 -12.33 -6.50
N LYS A 399 25.43 -13.11 -7.16
CA LYS A 399 26.33 -12.62 -8.24
C LYS A 399 25.74 -12.70 -9.63
N THR A 400 24.58 -13.33 -9.80
CA THR A 400 23.87 -13.53 -11.06
C THR A 400 22.37 -13.35 -10.87
N PRO A 401 21.94 -12.20 -10.27
CA PRO A 401 20.54 -11.97 -9.93
C PRO A 401 19.63 -11.94 -11.18
N GLU A 402 20.17 -11.65 -12.36
CA GLU A 402 19.47 -11.64 -13.65
C GLU A 402 18.90 -13.02 -14.05
N ARG A 403 19.33 -14.10 -13.41
CA ARG A 403 18.70 -15.44 -13.55
C ARG A 403 17.27 -15.47 -12.98
N VAL A 404 16.91 -14.50 -12.16
CA VAL A 404 15.55 -14.27 -11.69
C VAL A 404 14.98 -13.07 -12.43
N VAL A 405 14.02 -13.30 -13.31
CA VAL A 405 13.25 -12.25 -13.97
C VAL A 405 11.93 -12.09 -13.22
N VAL A 406 11.59 -10.88 -12.83
CA VAL A 406 10.32 -10.56 -12.17
C VAL A 406 9.52 -9.62 -13.03
N GLN A 407 8.28 -9.98 -13.29
CA GLN A 407 7.29 -9.17 -13.98
C GLN A 407 6.15 -8.86 -13.02
N THR A 408 6.05 -7.61 -12.60
CA THR A 408 4.91 -7.17 -11.80
C THR A 408 3.69 -7.02 -12.70
N MET A 409 2.60 -7.68 -12.33
CA MET A 409 1.31 -7.61 -13.01
C MET A 409 0.43 -6.52 -12.38
N LEU A 410 -0.88 -6.52 -12.64
CA LEU A 410 -1.79 -5.69 -11.86
C LEU A 410 -1.75 -6.13 -10.40
N VAL A 411 -1.68 -5.16 -9.49
CA VAL A 411 -1.64 -5.41 -8.05
C VAL A 411 -2.95 -4.97 -7.41
N GLY A 412 -3.64 -5.89 -6.76
CA GLY A 412 -4.95 -5.67 -6.13
C GLY A 412 -4.90 -4.99 -4.76
N GLY A 413 -4.03 -3.97 -4.62
CA GLY A 413 -3.69 -3.26 -3.41
C GLY A 413 -2.46 -3.84 -2.71
N GLY A 414 -1.67 -2.99 -2.06
CA GLY A 414 -0.47 -3.39 -1.33
C GLY A 414 -0.38 -2.69 0.03
N PHE A 415 -0.36 -1.35 0.04
CA PHE A 415 -0.30 -0.50 1.24
C PHE A 415 0.95 -0.72 2.11
N GLY A 416 2.00 -1.33 1.56
CA GLY A 416 3.20 -1.76 2.25
C GLY A 416 3.25 -3.28 2.53
N GLY A 417 2.12 -3.98 2.53
CA GLY A 417 2.04 -5.41 2.86
C GLY A 417 2.52 -6.35 1.75
N LYS A 418 2.96 -5.84 0.61
CA LYS A 418 3.52 -6.61 -0.51
C LYS A 418 4.95 -6.16 -0.85
N GLU A 419 5.67 -5.61 0.13
CA GLU A 419 7.09 -5.29 0.00
C GLU A 419 7.95 -6.52 0.27
N ASP A 420 7.64 -7.31 1.30
CA ASP A 420 8.32 -8.58 1.56
C ASP A 420 7.86 -9.68 0.60
N VAL A 421 8.75 -10.62 0.25
CA VAL A 421 8.36 -11.82 -0.52
C VAL A 421 7.44 -12.73 0.29
N SER A 422 6.46 -13.31 -0.38
CA SER A 422 5.45 -14.18 0.25
C SER A 422 5.21 -15.47 -0.53
N ALA A 423 4.63 -15.38 -1.71
CA ALA A 423 4.39 -16.49 -2.62
C ALA A 423 5.50 -16.64 -3.68
N GLN A 424 6.25 -15.57 -3.96
CA GLN A 424 7.20 -15.47 -5.06
C GLN A 424 8.34 -16.49 -4.95
N HIS A 425 9.00 -16.53 -3.79
CA HIS A 425 10.12 -17.43 -3.53
C HIS A 425 9.68 -18.91 -3.52
N LEU A 426 8.47 -19.22 -3.02
CA LEU A 426 7.90 -20.56 -3.02
C LEU A 426 7.56 -21.04 -4.43
N ALA A 427 6.91 -20.18 -5.23
CA ALA A 427 6.61 -20.48 -6.63
C ALA A 427 7.89 -20.68 -7.46
N ALA A 428 8.89 -19.81 -7.27
CA ALA A 428 10.19 -19.87 -7.95
C ALA A 428 10.95 -21.15 -7.63
N LEU A 429 11.03 -21.52 -6.34
CA LEU A 429 11.69 -22.75 -5.88
C LEU A 429 11.06 -23.99 -6.55
N ALA A 430 9.73 -24.09 -6.52
CA ALA A 430 9.01 -25.19 -7.10
C ALA A 430 9.14 -25.21 -8.64
N ALA A 431 9.03 -24.08 -9.32
CA ALA A 431 9.18 -23.99 -10.78
C ALA A 431 10.59 -24.43 -11.23
N TYR A 432 11.62 -23.97 -10.53
CA TYR A 432 12.99 -24.37 -10.81
C TYR A 432 13.23 -25.86 -10.59
N ARG A 433 12.65 -26.41 -9.51
CA ARG A 433 12.83 -27.84 -9.15
C ARG A 433 12.09 -28.79 -10.07
N PHE A 434 10.84 -28.51 -10.41
CA PHE A 434 9.96 -29.39 -11.18
C PHE A 434 9.95 -29.06 -12.69
N LYS A 435 10.60 -27.99 -13.13
CA LYS A 435 10.70 -27.54 -14.53
C LYS A 435 9.33 -27.35 -15.19
N ARG A 436 8.38 -26.82 -14.44
CA ARG A 436 6.99 -26.53 -14.87
C ARG A 436 6.57 -25.13 -14.42
N ALA A 437 5.54 -24.60 -15.03
CA ALA A 437 4.85 -23.43 -14.48
C ALA A 437 4.19 -23.79 -13.15
N ILE A 438 4.42 -22.97 -12.12
CA ILE A 438 3.89 -23.19 -10.77
C ILE A 438 3.15 -21.95 -10.30
N LYS A 439 1.87 -22.12 -9.93
CA LYS A 439 1.08 -21.09 -9.24
C LYS A 439 1.12 -21.36 -7.73
N CYS A 440 1.59 -20.38 -6.97
CA CYS A 440 1.46 -20.34 -5.51
C CYS A 440 0.54 -19.19 -5.13
N ARG A 441 -0.62 -19.51 -4.56
CA ARG A 441 -1.65 -18.56 -4.15
C ARG A 441 -2.02 -18.81 -2.69
N PHE A 442 -2.03 -17.75 -1.89
CA PHE A 442 -2.50 -17.84 -0.51
C PHE A 442 -4.03 -17.85 -0.47
N THR A 443 -4.59 -18.61 0.44
CA THR A 443 -5.97 -18.37 0.88
C THR A 443 -6.04 -17.04 1.63
N ARG A 444 -7.24 -16.48 1.79
CA ARG A 444 -7.38 -15.25 2.59
C ARG A 444 -6.92 -15.43 4.03
N GLN A 445 -7.15 -16.58 4.64
CA GLN A 445 -6.69 -16.82 6.00
C GLN A 445 -5.18 -16.95 6.07
N GLU A 446 -4.53 -17.63 5.12
CA GLU A 446 -3.06 -17.65 5.03
C GLU A 446 -2.49 -16.24 4.86
N SER A 447 -3.11 -15.39 4.03
CA SER A 447 -2.73 -13.98 3.88
C SER A 447 -2.81 -13.23 5.21
N ILE A 448 -3.92 -13.37 5.96
CA ILE A 448 -4.10 -12.74 7.27
C ILE A 448 -3.08 -13.26 8.30
N ASP A 449 -2.79 -14.53 8.29
CA ASP A 449 -1.90 -15.14 9.30
C ASP A 449 -0.42 -14.88 9.00
N PHE A 450 -0.06 -14.69 7.72
CA PHE A 450 1.33 -14.70 7.29
C PHE A 450 1.94 -13.30 7.11
N HIS A 451 1.36 -12.43 6.25
CA HIS A 451 2.08 -11.24 5.82
C HIS A 451 2.27 -10.22 6.96
N PRO A 452 3.31 -9.35 6.89
CA PRO A 452 3.58 -8.36 7.94
C PRO A 452 2.41 -7.43 8.22
N LYS A 453 2.23 -7.03 9.47
CA LYS A 453 1.17 -6.15 9.96
C LYS A 453 1.71 -4.73 10.21
N ARG A 454 0.83 -3.77 10.57
CA ARG A 454 1.27 -2.52 11.20
C ARG A 454 1.84 -2.85 12.58
N HIS A 455 3.01 -2.33 12.91
CA HIS A 455 3.60 -2.48 14.24
C HIS A 455 2.64 -2.01 15.34
N ALA A 456 2.40 -2.82 16.33
CA ALA A 456 1.81 -2.37 17.58
C ALA A 456 2.82 -1.48 18.32
N MET A 457 2.35 -0.41 18.95
CA MET A 457 3.18 0.55 19.67
C MET A 457 2.77 0.66 21.13
N LEU A 458 3.75 0.72 22.01
CA LEU A 458 3.65 1.23 23.37
C LEU A 458 4.63 2.40 23.48
N GLY A 459 4.12 3.63 23.58
CA GLY A 459 4.95 4.84 23.55
C GLY A 459 4.60 5.81 24.67
N THR A 460 5.60 6.32 25.38
CA THR A 460 5.43 7.38 26.38
C THR A 460 5.97 8.67 25.83
N PHE A 461 5.16 9.73 25.84
CA PHE A 461 5.46 11.04 25.28
C PHE A 461 5.28 12.11 26.32
N THR A 462 6.25 13.04 26.41
CA THR A 462 6.23 14.24 27.26
C THR A 462 6.46 15.46 26.39
N LEU A 463 5.47 16.36 26.32
CA LEU A 463 5.55 17.60 25.55
C LEU A 463 5.38 18.80 26.49
N GLY A 464 6.21 19.85 26.30
CA GLY A 464 6.14 21.08 27.09
C GLY A 464 5.95 22.32 26.22
N CYS A 465 5.37 23.38 26.84
CA CYS A 465 5.28 24.70 26.24
C CYS A 465 5.50 25.82 27.28
N ASP A 466 5.70 27.04 26.81
CA ASP A 466 5.73 28.26 27.63
C ASP A 466 4.31 28.74 27.99
N GLU A 467 4.21 29.84 28.72
CA GLU A 467 2.92 30.45 29.15
C GLU A 467 2.05 30.88 27.94
N ASN A 468 2.64 31.05 26.77
CA ASN A 468 1.94 31.45 25.55
C ASN A 468 1.61 30.26 24.62
N GLY A 469 1.91 29.06 25.04
CA GLY A 469 1.71 27.84 24.24
C GLY A 469 2.72 27.63 23.12
N LYS A 470 3.90 28.28 23.18
CA LYS A 470 5.04 27.94 22.31
C LYS A 470 5.71 26.69 22.83
N PHE A 471 5.83 25.65 21.97
CA PHE A 471 6.46 24.40 22.35
C PHE A 471 7.93 24.59 22.70
N THR A 472 8.38 23.95 23.77
CA THR A 472 9.73 24.09 24.33
C THR A 472 10.56 22.83 24.11
N GLY A 473 9.95 21.66 24.25
CA GLY A 473 10.67 20.41 24.09
C GLY A 473 9.77 19.18 24.10
N LEU A 474 10.29 18.10 23.53
CA LEU A 474 9.69 16.75 23.47
C LEU A 474 10.67 15.71 23.98
N ASP A 475 10.24 14.88 24.92
CA ASP A 475 10.93 13.62 25.32
C ASP A 475 9.97 12.48 25.07
N CYS A 476 10.41 11.43 24.32
CA CYS A 476 9.59 10.26 24.14
C CYS A 476 10.36 8.95 24.01
N GLU A 477 9.73 7.86 24.43
CA GLU A 477 10.18 6.50 24.20
C GLU A 477 9.12 5.74 23.42
N ILE A 478 9.50 5.21 22.26
CA ILE A 478 8.64 4.45 21.35
C ILE A 478 9.09 3.01 21.35
N ASN A 479 8.20 2.08 21.71
CA ASN A 479 8.48 0.65 21.66
C ASN A 479 7.53 -0.01 20.67
N PHE A 480 8.08 -0.66 19.65
CA PHE A 480 7.34 -1.43 18.65
C PHE A 480 7.44 -2.91 18.92
N ASP A 481 6.33 -3.61 18.76
CA ASP A 481 6.32 -5.06 18.61
C ASP A 481 6.48 -5.36 17.11
N THR A 482 7.63 -5.94 16.72
CA THR A 482 7.90 -6.31 15.33
C THR A 482 7.47 -7.73 14.98
N GLY A 483 7.00 -8.49 15.97
CA GLY A 483 6.65 -9.89 15.76
C GLY A 483 7.87 -10.77 15.55
N ALA A 484 7.67 -11.85 14.81
CA ALA A 484 8.65 -12.93 14.69
C ALA A 484 9.86 -12.61 13.81
N TYR A 485 9.77 -11.64 12.93
CA TYR A 485 10.80 -11.30 11.94
C TYR A 485 10.93 -9.79 11.76
N ALA A 486 12.13 -9.36 11.35
CA ALA A 486 12.46 -7.94 11.23
C ALA A 486 11.65 -7.23 10.15
N SER A 487 11.45 -7.86 8.98
CA SER A 487 10.83 -7.19 7.84
C SER A 487 11.41 -5.77 7.66
N LEU A 488 10.57 -4.73 7.74
CA LEU A 488 10.96 -3.33 7.65
C LEU A 488 10.94 -2.59 9.01
N CYS A 489 11.12 -3.29 10.12
CA CYS A 489 11.13 -2.69 11.47
C CYS A 489 12.08 -1.49 11.57
N GLY A 490 13.32 -1.62 11.10
CA GLY A 490 14.32 -0.56 11.17
C GLY A 490 13.86 0.75 10.54
N PRO A 491 13.53 0.77 9.23
CA PRO A 491 13.02 1.95 8.56
C PRO A 491 11.69 2.49 9.12
N VAL A 492 10.76 1.61 9.54
CA VAL A 492 9.48 2.05 10.14
C VAL A 492 9.71 2.75 11.48
N LEU A 493 10.57 2.19 12.33
CA LEU A 493 10.95 2.80 13.61
C LEU A 493 11.65 4.14 13.41
N GLU A 494 12.52 4.23 12.41
CA GLU A 494 13.25 5.45 12.08
C GLU A 494 12.29 6.58 11.65
N ARG A 495 11.26 6.27 10.82
CA ARG A 495 10.24 7.28 10.46
C ARG A 495 9.36 7.63 11.66
N ALA A 496 9.00 6.67 12.49
CA ALA A 496 8.28 6.95 13.72
C ALA A 496 9.04 7.95 14.60
N CYS A 497 10.37 7.76 14.77
CA CYS A 497 11.20 8.65 15.58
C CYS A 497 11.45 10.02 14.92
N THR A 498 11.78 10.06 13.62
CA THR A 498 12.07 11.31 12.91
C THR A 498 10.84 12.21 12.74
N HIS A 499 9.65 11.65 12.73
CA HIS A 499 8.40 12.38 12.57
C HIS A 499 7.64 12.60 13.88
N ALA A 500 8.03 11.93 14.97
CA ALA A 500 7.42 12.12 16.30
C ALA A 500 7.46 13.57 16.80
N VAL A 501 8.31 14.38 16.18
CA VAL A 501 8.46 15.82 16.48
C VAL A 501 7.29 16.65 15.95
N GLY A 502 6.50 16.15 15.03
CA GLY A 502 5.46 16.89 14.32
C GLY A 502 6.00 18.01 13.42
N PRO A 503 5.12 18.69 12.69
CA PRO A 503 5.48 19.77 11.78
C PRO A 503 5.60 21.13 12.49
N TYR A 504 6.41 21.23 13.56
CA TYR A 504 6.47 22.38 14.44
C TYR A 504 7.89 22.95 14.58
N THR A 505 8.06 24.11 15.27
CA THR A 505 9.29 24.91 15.24
C THR A 505 10.20 24.80 16.47
N TYR A 506 9.85 24.00 17.48
CA TYR A 506 10.70 23.85 18.67
C TYR A 506 11.99 23.06 18.38
N GLN A 507 13.04 23.21 19.25
CA GLN A 507 14.36 22.70 18.92
C GLN A 507 14.98 21.78 19.99
N ASN A 508 14.20 21.33 20.98
CA ASN A 508 14.71 20.46 22.03
C ASN A 508 13.97 19.12 22.01
N THR A 509 14.64 18.06 21.58
CA THR A 509 14.06 16.73 21.44
C THR A 509 14.99 15.65 21.96
N ASP A 510 14.41 14.62 22.59
CA ASP A 510 15.07 13.35 22.94
C ASP A 510 14.12 12.20 22.66
N ILE A 511 14.32 11.49 21.56
CA ILE A 511 13.41 10.46 21.05
C ILE A 511 14.15 9.13 20.96
N ARG A 512 13.73 8.17 21.75
CA ARG A 512 14.29 6.82 21.83
C ARG A 512 13.28 5.83 21.26
N GLY A 513 13.68 5.07 20.25
CA GLY A 513 12.88 4.05 19.61
C GLY A 513 13.48 2.66 19.72
N TYR A 514 12.67 1.65 19.99
CA TYR A 514 13.05 0.25 20.05
C TYR A 514 12.03 -0.62 19.33
N GLY A 515 12.49 -1.56 18.51
CA GLY A 515 11.68 -2.63 17.94
C GLY A 515 12.03 -3.96 18.62
N TYR A 516 11.03 -4.68 19.09
CA TYR A 516 11.22 -5.93 19.82
C TYR A 516 10.69 -7.11 19.02
N TYR A 517 11.48 -8.18 18.92
CA TYR A 517 10.99 -9.48 18.48
C TYR A 517 10.05 -10.10 19.51
N THR A 518 8.96 -10.68 19.01
CA THR A 518 8.00 -11.51 19.76
C THR A 518 7.62 -12.73 18.91
N ASN A 519 6.76 -13.63 19.43
CA ASN A 519 6.21 -14.71 18.61
C ASN A 519 4.88 -14.36 17.94
N ASN A 520 4.53 -13.08 17.91
CA ASN A 520 3.40 -12.56 17.14
C ASN A 520 3.68 -12.61 15.62
N PRO A 521 2.66 -12.53 14.76
CA PRO A 521 2.87 -12.33 13.32
C PRO A 521 3.81 -11.15 13.06
N PRO A 522 4.67 -11.22 12.04
CA PRO A 522 5.61 -10.14 11.72
C PRO A 522 4.91 -8.80 11.52
N ALA A 523 5.62 -7.71 11.80
CA ALA A 523 5.20 -6.37 11.45
C ALA A 523 6.22 -5.73 10.51
N GLY A 524 5.72 -4.94 9.54
CA GLY A 524 6.53 -4.34 8.50
C GLY A 524 5.96 -3.02 8.00
N ALA A 525 6.14 -2.75 6.72
CA ALA A 525 5.59 -1.58 6.06
C ALA A 525 4.07 -1.59 6.08
N PHE A 526 3.47 -0.49 6.49
CA PHE A 526 2.05 -0.20 6.31
C PHE A 526 1.86 1.30 6.15
N ARG A 527 1.04 1.72 5.20
CA ARG A 527 0.72 3.11 4.81
C ARG A 527 0.79 4.07 6.01
N GLY A 528 1.65 5.10 5.93
CA GLY A 528 2.03 5.97 7.04
C GLY A 528 3.34 5.58 7.73
N PHE A 529 3.79 4.31 7.63
CA PHE A 529 5.13 3.82 7.90
C PHE A 529 5.70 4.27 9.26
N GLY A 530 4.97 3.97 10.37
CA GLY A 530 5.35 4.32 11.74
C GLY A 530 4.82 5.69 12.21
N VAL A 531 4.55 6.61 11.30
CA VAL A 531 4.14 7.97 11.64
C VAL A 531 2.69 8.03 12.16
N CYS A 532 1.80 7.15 11.71
CA CYS A 532 0.44 7.08 12.27
C CYS A 532 0.43 6.83 13.79
N GLN A 533 1.40 6.06 14.29
CA GLN A 533 1.53 5.73 15.71
C GLN A 533 2.09 6.92 16.50
N SER A 534 3.20 7.51 16.06
CA SER A 534 3.85 8.63 16.77
C SER A 534 3.03 9.92 16.73
N GLU A 535 2.44 10.25 15.58
CA GLU A 535 1.58 11.45 15.46
C GLU A 535 0.26 11.31 16.21
N PHE A 536 -0.29 10.10 16.35
CA PHE A 536 -1.44 9.89 17.21
C PHE A 536 -1.13 10.34 18.65
N ALA A 537 0.02 9.96 19.18
CA ALA A 537 0.43 10.36 20.52
C ALA A 537 0.68 11.88 20.64
N LEU A 538 1.48 12.42 19.73
CA LEU A 538 1.85 13.84 19.76
C LEU A 538 0.62 14.76 19.64
N GLU A 539 -0.22 14.52 18.65
CA GLU A 539 -1.37 15.40 18.36
C GLU A 539 -2.45 15.36 19.44
N CYS A 540 -2.55 14.24 20.18
CA CYS A 540 -3.40 14.18 21.38
C CYS A 540 -2.82 15.00 22.54
N LEU A 541 -1.49 15.02 22.74
CA LEU A 541 -0.86 15.86 23.77
C LEU A 541 -0.98 17.36 23.48
N ILE A 542 -0.98 17.74 22.21
CA ILE A 542 -1.14 19.15 21.81
C ILE A 542 -2.49 19.71 22.24
N ASP A 543 -3.57 18.92 22.14
CA ASP A 543 -4.89 19.33 22.62
C ASP A 543 -4.90 19.54 24.15
N LEU A 544 -4.21 18.66 24.90
CA LEU A 544 -4.08 18.82 26.35
C LEU A 544 -3.32 20.09 26.71
N LEU A 545 -2.22 20.39 26.00
CA LEU A 545 -1.48 21.65 26.21
C LEU A 545 -2.34 22.87 25.86
N ALA A 546 -3.16 22.79 24.81
CA ALA A 546 -4.09 23.87 24.49
C ALA A 546 -5.08 24.14 25.64
N ASP A 547 -5.58 23.08 26.26
CA ASP A 547 -6.46 23.20 27.45
C ASP A 547 -5.74 23.80 28.66
N GLU A 548 -4.47 23.34 28.93
CA GLU A 548 -3.65 23.88 30.04
C GLU A 548 -3.33 25.39 29.86
N VAL A 549 -3.03 25.80 28.63
CA VAL A 549 -2.74 27.22 28.30
C VAL A 549 -4.02 28.04 28.20
N GLY A 550 -5.18 27.42 27.98
CA GLY A 550 -6.46 28.07 27.79
C GLY A 550 -6.67 28.73 26.42
N ILE A 551 -6.06 28.15 25.37
CA ILE A 551 -6.23 28.58 23.98
C ILE A 551 -6.85 27.46 23.13
N SER A 552 -7.32 27.81 21.92
CA SER A 552 -7.94 26.80 21.08
C SER A 552 -6.90 25.80 20.53
N PRO A 553 -7.26 24.54 20.28
CA PRO A 553 -6.43 23.57 19.55
C PRO A 553 -5.93 24.03 18.19
N TRP A 554 -6.70 24.88 17.50
CA TRP A 554 -6.26 25.48 16.24
C TRP A 554 -5.16 26.52 16.50
N GLU A 555 -5.36 27.39 17.51
CA GLU A 555 -4.41 28.48 17.80
C GLU A 555 -3.05 27.96 18.27
N ILE A 556 -2.98 26.92 19.10
CA ILE A 556 -1.71 26.36 19.56
C ILE A 556 -0.92 25.76 18.39
N ARG A 557 -1.61 25.07 17.46
CA ARG A 557 -0.97 24.54 16.26
C ARG A 557 -0.49 25.64 15.33
N TYR A 558 -1.30 26.66 15.09
CA TYR A 558 -0.96 27.76 14.19
C TYR A 558 0.26 28.59 14.69
N ARG A 559 0.35 28.81 16.02
CA ARG A 559 1.50 29.49 16.64
C ARG A 559 2.81 28.73 16.48
N ASN A 560 2.76 27.42 16.46
CA ASN A 560 3.93 26.55 16.41
C ASN A 560 4.20 25.98 15.02
N ALA A 561 3.31 26.17 14.05
CA ALA A 561 3.43 25.63 12.71
C ALA A 561 4.71 26.08 12.01
N ILE A 562 5.37 25.11 11.36
CA ILE A 562 6.58 25.35 10.57
C ILE A 562 6.29 26.24 9.36
N GLU A 563 7.21 27.13 9.04
CA GLU A 563 7.21 27.97 7.84
C GLU A 563 8.46 27.77 6.99
N PRO A 564 8.44 28.14 5.70
CA PRO A 564 9.63 28.06 4.83
C PRO A 564 10.83 28.75 5.45
N GLY A 565 11.98 28.06 5.42
CA GLY A 565 13.24 28.58 5.96
C GLY A 565 13.47 28.32 7.44
N GLU A 566 12.46 27.88 8.18
CA GLU A 566 12.60 27.46 9.58
C GLU A 566 13.10 26.02 9.70
N ALA A 567 13.70 25.70 10.85
CA ALA A 567 14.18 24.36 11.14
C ALA A 567 13.13 23.53 11.87
N LEU A 568 12.79 22.36 11.32
CA LEU A 568 12.05 21.32 12.02
C LEU A 568 12.84 20.80 13.24
N PRO A 569 12.21 20.21 14.24
CA PRO A 569 12.91 19.68 15.41
C PRO A 569 13.85 18.50 15.09
N ASN A 570 13.69 17.83 13.95
CA ASN A 570 14.64 16.85 13.43
C ASN A 570 15.88 17.50 12.73
N GLY A 571 15.88 18.83 12.61
CA GLY A 571 16.99 19.63 12.06
C GLY A 571 16.82 20.03 10.60
N GLN A 572 15.95 19.42 9.83
CA GLN A 572 15.77 19.78 8.42
C GLN A 572 15.15 21.17 8.27
N ILE A 573 15.75 21.99 7.40
CA ILE A 573 15.16 23.27 7.02
C ILE A 573 13.95 23.02 6.12
N ALA A 574 12.83 23.63 6.46
CA ALA A 574 11.62 23.61 5.67
C ALA A 574 11.84 24.32 4.33
N ASP A 575 11.54 23.64 3.24
CA ASP A 575 11.72 24.18 1.88
C ASP A 575 10.67 25.24 1.52
N CYS A 576 10.86 25.88 0.38
CA CYS A 576 10.00 26.99 -0.10
C CYS A 576 8.54 26.58 -0.32
N SER A 577 8.28 25.29 -0.53
CA SER A 577 6.95 24.74 -0.81
C SER A 577 6.16 24.35 0.47
N THR A 578 6.75 24.52 1.66
CA THR A 578 6.13 24.19 2.95
C THR A 578 4.84 24.98 3.17
N ALA A 579 3.70 24.28 3.36
CA ALA A 579 2.37 24.90 3.40
C ALA A 579 1.50 24.44 4.60
N LEU A 580 2.10 24.18 5.77
CA LEU A 580 1.32 23.74 6.93
C LEU A 580 0.33 24.81 7.40
N LYS A 581 0.73 26.09 7.47
CA LYS A 581 -0.16 27.17 7.87
C LYS A 581 -1.35 27.31 6.93
N GLU A 582 -1.13 27.13 5.65
CA GLU A 582 -2.18 27.17 4.63
C GLU A 582 -3.17 26.00 4.80
N THR A 583 -2.70 24.79 5.18
CA THR A 583 -3.62 23.69 5.49
C THR A 583 -4.43 23.93 6.75
N LEU A 584 -3.85 24.57 7.78
CA LEU A 584 -4.57 25.00 8.99
C LEU A 584 -5.61 26.08 8.67
N LEU A 585 -5.28 27.05 7.82
CA LEU A 585 -6.22 28.10 7.41
C LEU A 585 -7.37 27.52 6.58
N ALA A 586 -7.13 26.52 5.75
CA ALA A 586 -8.15 25.90 4.92
C ALA A 586 -9.28 25.22 5.72
N VAL A 587 -9.01 24.81 6.95
CA VAL A 587 -10.03 24.17 7.83
C VAL A 587 -10.49 25.07 8.98
N LYS A 588 -9.96 26.28 9.10
CA LYS A 588 -10.18 27.17 10.25
C LYS A 588 -11.66 27.48 10.48
N ASP A 589 -12.34 28.00 9.47
CA ASP A 589 -13.75 28.44 9.59
C ASP A 589 -14.67 27.29 9.97
N VAL A 590 -14.42 26.11 9.38
CA VAL A 590 -15.19 24.90 9.71
C VAL A 590 -14.93 24.46 11.14
N TYR A 591 -13.68 24.47 11.58
CA TYR A 591 -13.31 24.12 12.95
C TYR A 591 -13.92 25.10 13.96
N GLU A 592 -13.77 26.43 13.78
CA GLU A 592 -14.28 27.44 14.69
C GLU A 592 -15.82 27.39 14.83
N LYS A 593 -16.51 27.10 13.72
CA LYS A 593 -17.98 26.94 13.73
C LYS A 593 -18.45 25.73 14.56
N ASN A 594 -17.64 24.70 14.69
CA ASN A 594 -18.00 23.43 15.33
C ASN A 594 -17.07 23.07 16.51
N ALA A 595 -16.40 24.06 17.11
CA ALA A 595 -15.29 23.86 18.04
C ALA A 595 -15.61 23.03 19.30
N ASP A 596 -16.88 22.92 19.69
CA ASP A 596 -17.36 22.14 20.84
C ASP A 596 -17.51 20.61 20.54
N HIS A 597 -17.48 20.22 19.24
CA HIS A 597 -17.60 18.82 18.81
C HIS A 597 -16.70 18.49 17.59
N ALA A 598 -15.78 19.40 17.29
CA ALA A 598 -14.75 19.18 16.25
C ALA A 598 -13.39 18.87 16.87
N GLY A 599 -12.63 17.99 16.23
CA GLY A 599 -11.24 17.71 16.56
C GLY A 599 -10.31 18.00 15.39
N LEU A 600 -9.12 18.45 15.72
CA LEU A 600 -8.10 18.87 14.75
C LEU A 600 -6.81 18.11 14.99
N ALA A 601 -6.10 17.79 13.90
CA ALA A 601 -4.74 17.29 13.97
C ALA A 601 -3.95 17.67 12.71
N CYS A 602 -2.64 17.89 12.90
CA CYS A 602 -1.70 18.11 11.83
C CYS A 602 -0.84 16.86 11.55
N ALA A 603 -0.16 16.83 10.44
CA ALA A 603 0.84 15.82 10.13
C ALA A 603 1.89 16.34 9.15
N MET A 604 3.07 15.73 9.20
CA MET A 604 4.05 15.79 8.12
C MET A 604 4.41 14.40 7.65
N LYS A 605 4.76 14.26 6.38
CA LYS A 605 5.25 12.99 5.83
C LYS A 605 6.24 13.23 4.72
N ASN A 606 7.32 12.49 4.76
CA ASN A 606 8.36 12.53 3.71
C ASN A 606 7.85 12.04 2.35
N SER A 607 8.41 12.60 1.29
CA SER A 607 8.46 12.01 -0.05
C SER A 607 9.87 11.48 -0.31
N GLY A 608 9.96 10.24 -0.78
CA GLY A 608 11.22 9.52 -0.93
C GLY A 608 11.64 8.75 0.31
N VAL A 609 12.62 7.85 0.15
CA VAL A 609 13.12 6.99 1.25
C VAL A 609 13.94 7.83 2.24
N GLY A 610 14.87 8.65 1.79
CA GLY A 610 15.61 9.56 2.64
C GLY A 610 16.57 8.90 3.65
N VAL A 611 16.96 9.67 4.68
CA VAL A 611 17.82 9.28 5.81
C VAL A 611 19.13 8.62 5.40
N GLY A 612 19.71 9.14 4.31
CA GLY A 612 21.01 8.69 3.78
C GLY A 612 20.97 7.35 3.05
N LEU A 613 19.79 6.80 2.80
CA LEU A 613 19.64 5.64 1.93
C LEU A 613 19.64 6.09 0.47
N PRO A 614 20.28 5.34 -0.45
CA PRO A 614 20.17 5.61 -1.87
C PRO A 614 18.71 5.54 -2.33
N ASP A 615 18.24 6.60 -2.97
CA ASP A 615 16.86 6.69 -3.48
C ASP A 615 16.88 7.26 -4.88
N ALA A 616 17.11 6.40 -5.87
CA ALA A 616 17.18 6.76 -7.26
C ALA A 616 15.88 6.44 -8.01
N GLY A 617 15.42 7.38 -8.83
CA GLY A 617 14.42 7.17 -9.85
C GLY A 617 15.09 6.93 -11.19
N ARG A 618 14.62 5.97 -11.97
CA ARG A 618 15.11 5.68 -13.33
C ARG A 618 13.95 5.51 -14.28
N ALA A 619 14.08 6.10 -15.44
CA ALA A 619 13.11 5.94 -16.52
C ALA A 619 13.81 5.91 -17.88
N ASN A 620 13.34 5.02 -18.74
CA ASN A 620 13.70 4.99 -20.14
C ASN A 620 12.44 5.26 -20.96
N ILE A 621 12.50 6.17 -21.92
CA ILE A 621 11.44 6.37 -22.91
C ILE A 621 11.97 5.85 -24.23
N ARG A 622 11.30 4.85 -24.81
CA ARG A 622 11.61 4.28 -26.12
C ARG A 622 10.55 4.73 -27.13
N VAL A 623 10.97 5.04 -28.33
CA VAL A 623 10.05 5.31 -29.43
C VAL A 623 9.81 3.99 -30.17
N GLU A 624 8.63 3.41 -29.98
CA GLU A 624 8.25 2.10 -30.50
C GLU A 624 6.86 2.16 -31.14
N GLY A 625 6.77 1.79 -32.44
CA GLY A 625 5.51 1.82 -33.17
C GLY A 625 4.86 3.19 -33.23
N GLY A 626 5.66 4.26 -33.31
CA GLY A 626 5.21 5.65 -33.34
C GLY A 626 4.71 6.16 -31.98
N ARG A 627 5.04 5.50 -30.87
CA ARG A 627 4.65 5.90 -29.51
C ARG A 627 5.86 6.12 -28.63
N ALA A 628 5.73 7.02 -27.67
CA ALA A 628 6.66 7.18 -26.55
C ALA A 628 6.28 6.17 -25.46
N VAL A 629 7.06 5.09 -25.32
CA VAL A 629 6.81 4.01 -24.36
C VAL A 629 7.70 4.18 -23.14
N ILE A 630 7.09 4.39 -21.98
CA ILE A 630 7.76 4.67 -20.71
C ILE A 630 8.09 3.33 -20.02
N TYR A 631 9.37 3.06 -19.80
CA TYR A 631 9.87 1.92 -19.03
C TYR A 631 10.42 2.38 -17.69
N SER A 632 9.84 1.87 -16.62
CA SER A 632 10.31 2.03 -15.24
C SER A 632 9.79 0.83 -14.44
N ALA A 633 10.67 0.15 -13.69
CA ALA A 633 10.25 -1.00 -12.88
C ALA A 633 9.52 -0.54 -11.61
N THR A 634 8.48 0.26 -11.80
CA THR A 634 7.66 0.88 -10.75
C THR A 634 6.31 0.20 -10.67
N SER A 635 5.99 -0.42 -9.55
CA SER A 635 4.73 -1.11 -9.34
C SER A 635 3.57 -0.12 -9.15
N ASP A 636 2.58 -0.13 -10.05
CA ASP A 636 1.28 0.53 -9.82
C ASP A 636 0.39 -0.40 -8.97
N ILE A 637 0.42 -0.20 -7.66
CA ILE A 637 -0.38 -0.97 -6.69
C ILE A 637 -1.83 -0.47 -6.55
N GLY A 638 -2.23 0.45 -7.43
CA GLY A 638 -3.53 1.11 -7.47
C GLY A 638 -3.49 2.62 -7.31
N GLN A 639 -2.36 3.20 -6.88
CA GLN A 639 -2.24 4.64 -6.66
C GLN A 639 -2.24 5.47 -7.97
N GLY A 640 -1.87 4.88 -9.12
CA GLY A 640 -2.01 5.51 -10.41
C GLY A 640 -0.75 6.17 -10.97
N CYS A 641 0.43 5.77 -10.52
CA CYS A 641 1.70 6.32 -11.02
C CYS A 641 1.82 6.24 -12.55
N ASN A 642 1.37 5.16 -13.18
CA ASN A 642 1.39 5.01 -14.63
C ASN A 642 0.65 6.13 -15.37
N THR A 643 -0.44 6.63 -14.82
CA THR A 643 -1.19 7.75 -15.38
C THR A 643 -0.43 9.07 -15.19
N ILE A 644 0.14 9.28 -14.00
CA ILE A 644 0.95 10.46 -13.70
C ILE A 644 2.15 10.55 -14.64
N PHE A 645 2.88 9.45 -14.84
CA PHE A 645 4.03 9.40 -15.74
C PHE A 645 3.67 9.75 -17.18
N GLN A 646 2.50 9.30 -17.67
CA GLN A 646 2.04 9.73 -19.01
C GLN A 646 1.71 11.23 -19.04
N GLN A 647 1.12 11.80 -17.97
CA GLN A 647 0.86 13.24 -17.89
C GLN A 647 2.17 14.04 -17.84
N ASP A 648 3.20 13.54 -17.14
CA ASP A 648 4.52 14.19 -17.11
C ASP A 648 5.18 14.22 -18.52
N VAL A 649 5.06 13.12 -19.27
CA VAL A 649 5.55 13.06 -20.67
C VAL A 649 4.76 14.00 -21.58
N ALA A 650 3.43 13.99 -21.46
CA ALA A 650 2.58 14.89 -22.26
C ALA A 650 2.91 16.37 -22.01
N GLU A 651 3.08 16.76 -20.74
CA GLU A 651 3.46 18.13 -20.35
C GLU A 651 4.82 18.53 -20.94
N ALA A 652 5.80 17.63 -20.90
CA ALA A 652 7.14 17.91 -21.41
C ALA A 652 7.20 18.02 -22.94
N THR A 653 6.43 17.21 -23.66
CA THR A 653 6.61 16.95 -25.10
C THR A 653 5.50 17.51 -25.97
N GLY A 654 4.35 17.83 -25.39
CA GLY A 654 3.13 18.18 -26.14
C GLY A 654 2.48 17.00 -26.87
N LEU A 655 2.90 15.76 -26.59
CA LEU A 655 2.31 14.56 -27.19
C LEU A 655 0.89 14.33 -26.66
N PRO A 656 -0.05 13.91 -27.54
CA PRO A 656 -1.37 13.51 -27.11
C PRO A 656 -1.29 12.18 -26.34
N LYS A 657 -2.27 11.91 -25.48
CA LYS A 657 -2.38 10.67 -24.71
C LYS A 657 -2.23 9.40 -25.54
N SER A 658 -2.79 9.41 -26.76
CA SER A 658 -2.75 8.28 -27.69
C SER A 658 -1.34 7.92 -28.21
N ALA A 659 -0.41 8.87 -28.14
CA ALA A 659 0.99 8.68 -28.53
C ALA A 659 1.91 8.28 -27.36
N ILE A 660 1.36 8.11 -26.15
CA ILE A 660 2.14 7.76 -24.95
C ILE A 660 1.63 6.44 -24.37
N GLU A 661 2.54 5.56 -23.99
CA GLU A 661 2.22 4.25 -23.41
C GLU A 661 3.16 3.92 -22.25
N ASN A 662 2.69 3.10 -21.30
CA ASN A 662 3.57 2.52 -20.28
C ASN A 662 3.99 1.12 -20.75
N GLY A 663 5.29 0.87 -20.74
CA GLY A 663 5.87 -0.43 -21.01
C GLY A 663 5.66 -1.42 -19.86
N GLU A 664 6.23 -2.59 -20.01
CA GLU A 664 6.14 -3.68 -19.04
C GLU A 664 6.95 -3.34 -17.77
N CYS A 665 6.34 -3.49 -16.59
CA CYS A 665 7.05 -3.43 -15.31
C CYS A 665 7.75 -4.77 -15.06
N SER A 666 8.97 -4.89 -15.55
CA SER A 666 9.75 -6.12 -15.53
C SER A 666 11.23 -5.82 -15.31
N THR A 667 11.91 -6.66 -14.54
CA THR A 667 13.36 -6.55 -14.35
C THR A 667 14.19 -6.87 -15.60
N GLU A 668 13.55 -7.32 -16.68
CA GLU A 668 14.18 -7.56 -17.98
C GLU A 668 13.99 -6.36 -18.93
N ALA A 669 12.85 -5.69 -18.86
CA ALA A 669 12.47 -4.64 -19.81
C ALA A 669 12.73 -3.22 -19.30
N ALA A 670 12.63 -3.00 -17.99
CA ALA A 670 12.63 -1.69 -17.37
C ALA A 670 13.78 -1.52 -16.36
N PRO A 671 14.34 -0.32 -16.20
CA PRO A 671 15.39 -0.04 -15.21
C PRO A 671 14.83 -0.10 -13.78
N ASP A 672 15.70 -0.42 -12.82
CA ASP A 672 15.37 -0.37 -11.38
C ASP A 672 15.06 1.08 -10.96
N SER A 673 13.83 1.35 -10.62
CA SER A 673 13.41 2.65 -10.09
C SER A 673 12.94 2.56 -8.61
N GLY A 674 13.35 1.52 -7.92
CA GLY A 674 13.06 1.28 -6.51
C GLY A 674 11.62 0.87 -6.22
N THR A 675 11.40 0.40 -5.00
CA THR A 675 10.11 -0.07 -4.52
C THR A 675 9.07 1.05 -4.45
N THR A 676 7.81 0.75 -4.73
CA THR A 676 6.66 1.63 -4.48
C THR A 676 6.38 1.69 -2.98
N SER A 677 7.10 2.58 -2.30
CA SER A 677 7.07 2.82 -0.85
C SER A 677 7.42 4.29 -0.56
N GLY A 678 7.27 4.77 0.67
CA GLY A 678 7.74 6.08 1.11
C GLY A 678 7.18 7.28 0.32
N SER A 679 6.02 7.15 -0.30
CA SER A 679 5.38 8.19 -1.12
C SER A 679 6.29 8.77 -2.23
N ARG A 680 7.20 7.93 -2.77
CA ARG A 680 8.33 8.37 -3.62
C ARG A 680 8.00 8.51 -5.11
N GLN A 681 6.93 7.88 -5.60
CA GLN A 681 6.75 7.71 -7.06
C GLN A 681 6.58 9.04 -7.79
N THR A 682 5.78 9.97 -7.26
CA THR A 682 5.59 11.28 -7.91
C THR A 682 6.89 12.09 -7.96
N VAL A 683 7.65 12.13 -6.84
CA VAL A 683 8.85 12.99 -6.72
C VAL A 683 10.06 12.33 -7.36
N ILE A 684 10.36 11.09 -6.99
CA ILE A 684 11.62 10.44 -7.37
C ILE A 684 11.52 9.85 -8.77
N THR A 685 10.57 8.93 -9.01
CA THR A 685 10.40 8.32 -10.33
C THR A 685 9.79 9.30 -11.33
N GLY A 686 8.83 10.14 -10.91
CA GLY A 686 8.23 11.16 -11.76
C GLY A 686 9.26 12.15 -12.29
N GLU A 687 10.25 12.55 -11.46
CA GLU A 687 11.36 13.39 -11.92
C GLU A 687 12.24 12.69 -12.96
N ALA A 688 12.50 11.40 -12.77
CA ALA A 688 13.23 10.62 -13.77
C ALA A 688 12.46 10.52 -15.10
N VAL A 689 11.14 10.31 -15.05
CA VAL A 689 10.28 10.31 -16.24
C VAL A 689 10.28 11.69 -16.92
N ARG A 690 10.17 12.78 -16.15
CA ARG A 690 10.24 14.14 -16.65
C ARG A 690 11.56 14.42 -17.35
N GLY A 691 12.67 14.01 -16.72
CA GLY A 691 14.00 14.18 -17.31
C GLY A 691 14.15 13.43 -18.64
N ALA A 692 13.71 12.17 -18.71
CA ALA A 692 13.70 11.40 -19.94
C ALA A 692 12.80 12.02 -21.02
N ALA A 693 11.64 12.59 -20.61
CA ALA A 693 10.72 13.27 -21.52
C ALA A 693 11.31 14.56 -22.09
N PHE A 694 12.11 15.31 -21.34
CA PHE A 694 12.82 16.48 -21.85
C PHE A 694 13.90 16.08 -22.87
N LEU A 695 14.61 14.99 -22.67
CA LEU A 695 15.55 14.48 -23.66
C LEU A 695 14.83 14.11 -24.97
N LEU A 696 13.69 13.43 -24.86
CA LEU A 696 12.83 13.14 -26.01
C LEU A 696 12.36 14.43 -26.71
N ARG A 697 11.86 15.42 -25.98
CA ARG A 697 11.42 16.72 -26.51
C ARG A 697 12.54 17.41 -27.28
N ASP A 698 13.73 17.46 -26.73
CA ASP A 698 14.87 18.14 -27.35
C ASP A 698 15.28 17.45 -28.67
N ALA A 699 15.19 16.12 -28.72
CA ALA A 699 15.37 15.32 -29.92
C ALA A 699 14.27 15.61 -30.97
N MET A 700 13.01 15.70 -30.54
CA MET A 700 11.87 16.04 -31.40
C MET A 700 12.02 17.46 -32.00
N LEU A 701 12.47 18.43 -31.19
CA LEU A 701 12.76 19.79 -31.66
C LEU A 701 13.93 19.84 -32.65
N ALA A 702 14.96 19.02 -32.47
CA ALA A 702 16.08 18.89 -33.41
C ALA A 702 15.60 18.32 -34.75
N VAL A 703 14.75 17.27 -34.73
CA VAL A 703 14.11 16.74 -35.95
C VAL A 703 13.33 17.81 -36.69
N GLU A 704 12.45 18.55 -36.00
CA GLU A 704 11.63 19.60 -36.57
C GLU A 704 12.47 20.70 -37.26
N ARG A 705 13.62 21.02 -36.66
CA ARG A 705 14.57 22.02 -37.18
C ARG A 705 15.53 21.48 -38.23
N GLY A 706 15.44 20.19 -38.59
CA GLY A 706 16.39 19.51 -39.50
C GLY A 706 17.81 19.45 -38.96
N GLN A 707 17.96 19.44 -37.64
CA GLN A 707 19.24 19.31 -36.93
C GLN A 707 19.55 17.85 -36.60
N GLU A 708 20.81 17.55 -36.36
CA GLU A 708 21.20 16.24 -35.85
C GLU A 708 20.59 16.01 -34.47
N VAL A 709 20.04 14.82 -34.25
CA VAL A 709 19.47 14.42 -32.97
C VAL A 709 20.61 14.36 -31.94
N PRO A 710 20.53 15.08 -30.84
CA PRO A 710 21.55 15.01 -29.79
C PRO A 710 21.77 13.56 -29.31
N ALA A 711 23.00 13.13 -29.19
CA ALA A 711 23.30 11.87 -28.53
C ALA A 711 22.76 11.91 -27.11
N THR A 712 22.18 10.80 -26.65
CA THR A 712 21.74 10.71 -25.24
C THR A 712 22.97 10.95 -24.36
N PRO A 713 22.98 12.01 -23.54
CA PRO A 713 24.15 12.34 -22.77
C PRO A 713 24.45 11.25 -21.73
N VAL A 714 25.75 11.05 -21.46
CA VAL A 714 26.22 10.20 -20.38
C VAL A 714 26.32 11.05 -19.12
N CYS A 715 25.71 10.63 -18.02
CA CYS A 715 25.74 11.34 -16.76
C CYS A 715 27.01 11.09 -15.95
N ALA A 716 27.53 12.17 -15.35
CA ALA A 716 28.45 12.11 -14.23
C ALA A 716 27.81 12.84 -13.03
N HIS A 717 27.85 12.24 -11.86
CA HIS A 717 27.40 12.92 -10.64
C HIS A 717 28.33 14.08 -10.25
N GLY A 718 27.75 15.23 -9.88
CA GLY A 718 28.48 16.49 -9.64
C GLY A 718 29.32 16.56 -8.37
N ASP A 719 29.36 15.55 -7.52
CA ASP A 719 30.12 15.56 -6.25
C ASP A 719 30.94 14.31 -5.94
N GLY A 720 31.21 13.48 -6.94
CA GLY A 720 32.10 12.34 -6.82
C GLY A 720 31.62 11.17 -5.96
N ALA A 721 30.35 11.13 -5.57
CA ALA A 721 29.76 9.97 -4.94
C ALA A 721 29.50 8.89 -6.03
N THR A 722 30.37 7.90 -6.08
CA THR A 722 30.13 6.68 -6.86
C THR A 722 28.98 5.93 -6.23
N ILE A 723 27.80 6.04 -6.84
CA ILE A 723 26.76 5.05 -6.62
C ILE A 723 27.19 3.86 -7.51
N GLU A 724 27.57 2.75 -6.88
CA GLU A 724 27.77 1.50 -7.60
C GLU A 724 26.42 1.05 -8.16
N TYR A 725 26.24 1.18 -9.46
CA TYR A 725 25.10 0.66 -10.19
C TYR A 725 25.53 -0.57 -10.96
N ASP A 726 24.72 -1.59 -10.91
CA ASP A 726 24.94 -2.90 -11.54
C ASP A 726 24.78 -2.89 -13.06
N ASP A 727 24.69 -1.73 -13.72
CA ASP A 727 24.62 -1.67 -15.17
C ASP A 727 25.33 -0.45 -15.77
N ASP A 728 25.82 -0.61 -16.98
CA ASP A 728 26.49 0.39 -17.79
C ASP A 728 25.57 1.53 -18.27
N THR A 729 24.58 1.94 -17.45
CA THR A 729 23.61 2.96 -17.84
C THR A 729 24.23 4.35 -17.78
N PRO A 730 24.31 5.09 -18.88
CA PRO A 730 24.82 6.45 -18.86
C PRO A 730 23.90 7.44 -18.12
N TYR A 731 24.46 8.34 -17.33
CA TYR A 731 23.80 9.33 -16.50
C TYR A 731 23.95 10.74 -17.05
N VAL A 732 22.91 11.59 -16.93
CA VAL A 732 22.98 13.01 -17.21
C VAL A 732 22.93 13.79 -15.91
N ASP A 733 24.03 14.48 -15.57
CA ASP A 733 24.05 15.51 -14.54
C ASP A 733 23.70 16.85 -15.20
N ASN A 734 22.43 17.04 -15.46
CA ASN A 734 21.91 18.37 -15.77
C ASN A 734 20.53 18.41 -15.14
N HIS A 735 20.39 19.12 -14.02
CA HIS A 735 19.14 19.80 -13.80
C HIS A 735 18.90 20.63 -15.07
N PRO A 736 17.96 20.22 -15.96
CA PRO A 736 17.61 21.07 -17.09
C PRO A 736 17.20 22.39 -16.46
N GLY A 737 17.94 23.46 -16.74
CA GLY A 737 17.84 24.71 -16.02
C GLY A 737 16.43 25.21 -15.91
N ASP A 738 16.10 25.79 -14.77
CA ASP A 738 14.83 26.37 -14.34
C ASP A 738 13.57 25.77 -14.95
N LEU A 739 13.22 24.55 -14.49
CA LEU A 739 12.07 23.78 -14.96
C LEU A 739 10.74 24.25 -14.36
N THR A 740 10.78 25.30 -13.54
CA THR A 740 9.61 26.04 -13.05
C THR A 740 9.07 27.03 -14.07
N ALA A 741 9.84 27.35 -15.11
CA ALA A 741 9.37 28.21 -16.20
C ALA A 741 8.28 27.48 -16.99
N GLY A 742 7.04 27.79 -16.70
CA GLY A 742 5.87 27.33 -17.45
C GLY A 742 6.05 27.57 -18.95
N HIS A 743 5.62 26.58 -19.74
CA HIS A 743 5.66 26.50 -21.20
C HIS A 743 7.05 26.18 -21.78
N ALA A 744 7.48 24.93 -21.57
CA ALA A 744 8.53 24.36 -22.40
C ALA A 744 8.14 24.52 -23.88
N VAL A 745 9.06 24.97 -24.72
CA VAL A 745 8.84 25.00 -26.17
C VAL A 745 8.69 23.55 -26.61
N VAL A 746 7.53 23.23 -27.17
CA VAL A 746 7.24 21.89 -27.70
C VAL A 746 7.22 21.97 -29.26
N PRO A 747 7.43 20.84 -29.96
CA PRO A 747 7.32 20.80 -31.41
C PRO A 747 5.95 21.26 -31.91
N GLN A 748 5.87 21.84 -33.08
CA GLN A 748 4.60 22.24 -33.69
C GLN A 748 3.75 21.03 -34.11
N ASP A 749 4.43 19.96 -34.58
CA ASP A 749 3.82 18.64 -34.82
C ASP A 749 4.54 17.58 -34.01
N PRO A 750 4.14 17.40 -32.74
CA PRO A 750 4.82 16.43 -31.84
C PRO A 750 4.75 15.00 -32.35
N VAL A 751 3.63 14.61 -33.00
CA VAL A 751 3.43 13.23 -33.47
C VAL A 751 4.34 12.92 -34.66
N ALA A 752 4.46 13.85 -35.61
CA ALA A 752 5.36 13.69 -36.76
C ALA A 752 6.82 13.71 -36.32
N ALA A 753 7.20 14.57 -35.37
CA ALA A 753 8.54 14.60 -34.79
C ALA A 753 8.89 13.32 -34.06
N LEU A 754 7.94 12.77 -33.27
CA LEU A 754 8.10 11.50 -32.58
C LEU A 754 8.32 10.33 -33.56
N ALA A 755 7.49 10.25 -34.61
CA ALA A 755 7.60 9.16 -35.62
C ALA A 755 8.96 9.12 -36.31
N ALA A 756 9.65 10.25 -36.46
CA ALA A 756 11.00 10.33 -37.02
C ALA A 756 12.09 9.78 -36.08
N LEU A 757 11.75 9.54 -34.81
CA LEU A 757 12.64 9.03 -33.78
C LEU A 757 12.45 7.53 -33.51
N GLU A 758 11.75 6.79 -34.40
CA GLU A 758 11.51 5.35 -34.23
C GLU A 758 12.80 4.59 -33.91
N GLY A 759 12.76 3.80 -32.84
CA GLY A 759 13.89 3.00 -32.35
C GLY A 759 14.88 3.76 -31.44
N HIS A 760 14.69 5.05 -31.19
CA HIS A 760 15.51 5.81 -30.23
C HIS A 760 15.06 5.53 -28.80
N GLU A 761 16.02 5.61 -27.84
CA GLU A 761 15.81 5.46 -26.43
C GLU A 761 16.40 6.65 -25.67
N PHE A 762 15.64 7.19 -24.74
CA PHE A 762 15.99 8.33 -23.90
C PHE A 762 15.98 7.88 -22.44
N ARG A 763 17.14 7.93 -21.77
CA ARG A 763 17.34 7.41 -20.42
C ARG A 763 17.65 8.55 -19.46
N TYR A 764 17.02 8.53 -18.27
CA TYR A 764 17.31 9.50 -17.24
C TYR A 764 17.28 8.87 -15.86
N VAL A 765 18.16 9.35 -14.99
CA VAL A 765 18.22 8.99 -13.57
C VAL A 765 18.14 10.24 -12.73
N TYR A 766 17.24 10.23 -11.77
CA TYR A 766 17.15 11.25 -10.75
C TYR A 766 17.64 10.69 -9.42
N PHE A 767 18.48 11.41 -8.75
CA PHE A 767 18.98 11.10 -7.41
C PHE A 767 19.16 12.39 -6.62
N GLU A 768 18.57 12.44 -5.43
CA GLU A 768 18.74 13.55 -4.50
C GLU A 768 19.37 13.02 -3.21
N PRO A 769 20.60 13.40 -2.86
CA PRO A 769 21.25 12.93 -1.65
C PRO A 769 20.56 13.44 -0.38
N THR A 770 20.49 12.57 0.62
CA THR A 770 19.96 12.89 1.94
C THR A 770 20.96 12.51 3.02
N ASP A 771 20.85 13.11 4.20
CA ASP A 771 21.75 12.86 5.32
C ASP A 771 21.25 11.69 6.19
N LYS A 772 22.17 10.88 6.67
CA LYS A 772 21.88 9.81 7.63
C LYS A 772 21.30 10.38 8.92
N LEU A 773 20.49 9.59 9.58
CA LEU A 773 20.03 9.90 10.92
C LEU A 773 21.24 10.10 11.85
N GLY A 774 21.26 11.21 12.61
CA GLY A 774 22.39 11.56 13.48
C GLY A 774 23.63 12.08 12.73
N ALA A 775 23.48 12.54 11.48
CA ALA A 775 24.58 13.20 10.76
C ALA A 775 25.13 14.38 11.55
N ASP A 776 26.47 14.51 11.57
CA ASP A 776 27.16 15.60 12.24
C ASP A 776 27.08 16.92 11.43
N LYS A 777 25.85 17.42 11.37
CA LYS A 777 25.49 18.68 10.70
C LYS A 777 24.45 19.42 11.57
N PRO A 778 24.51 20.76 11.62
CA PRO A 778 23.54 21.57 12.35
C PRO A 778 22.10 21.37 11.83
N ASN A 779 21.95 21.23 10.51
CA ASN A 779 20.68 21.11 9.81
C ASN A 779 20.76 19.97 8.75
N PRO A 780 20.64 18.71 9.16
CA PRO A 780 20.68 17.58 8.24
C PRO A 780 19.44 17.57 7.34
N LYS A 781 19.62 17.31 6.05
CA LYS A 781 18.55 17.07 5.09
C LYS A 781 18.15 15.60 5.15
N SER A 782 17.21 15.25 6.00
CA SER A 782 16.77 13.86 6.20
C SER A 782 15.95 13.30 5.03
N HIS A 783 15.20 14.15 4.32
CA HIS A 783 14.34 13.74 3.19
C HIS A 783 14.38 14.78 2.08
N VAL A 784 14.01 14.37 0.85
CA VAL A 784 13.97 15.26 -0.31
C VAL A 784 13.00 16.42 -0.06
N CYS A 785 11.79 16.12 0.39
CA CYS A 785 10.81 17.11 0.85
C CYS A 785 9.80 16.47 1.84
N TYR A 786 9.04 17.33 2.49
CA TYR A 786 7.88 16.94 3.29
C TYR A 786 6.59 17.49 2.68
N GLY A 787 5.55 16.66 2.67
CA GLY A 787 4.16 17.11 2.57
C GLY A 787 3.60 17.37 3.95
N TYR A 788 2.61 18.26 4.05
CA TYR A 788 1.93 18.64 5.28
C TYR A 788 0.44 18.46 5.15
N ALA A 789 -0.24 18.18 6.25
CA ALA A 789 -1.69 18.01 6.23
C ALA A 789 -2.31 18.48 7.53
N THR A 790 -3.55 18.96 7.43
CA THR A 790 -4.42 19.23 8.57
C THR A 790 -5.76 18.56 8.34
N THR A 791 -6.23 17.77 9.31
CA THR A 791 -7.56 17.16 9.28
C THR A 791 -8.43 17.71 10.40
N CYS A 792 -9.64 18.14 10.04
CA CYS A 792 -10.71 18.51 10.95
C CYS A 792 -11.83 17.46 10.87
N VAL A 793 -12.20 16.90 12.02
CA VAL A 793 -13.25 15.88 12.13
C VAL A 793 -14.41 16.47 12.96
N ILE A 794 -15.64 16.29 12.47
CA ILE A 794 -16.84 16.74 13.16
C ILE A 794 -17.66 15.53 13.59
N LEU A 795 -18.09 15.53 14.85
CA LEU A 795 -19.03 14.54 15.39
C LEU A 795 -20.46 15.07 15.32
N ASP A 796 -21.41 14.21 15.00
CA ASP A 796 -22.83 14.50 15.08
C ASP A 796 -23.37 14.38 16.52
N LYS A 797 -24.67 14.69 16.71
CA LYS A 797 -25.37 14.57 17.99
C LYS A 797 -25.31 13.16 18.60
N ASP A 798 -25.16 12.13 17.77
CA ASP A 798 -25.06 10.74 18.19
C ASP A 798 -23.58 10.32 18.41
N ARG A 799 -22.66 11.29 18.40
CA ARG A 799 -21.20 11.14 18.51
C ARG A 799 -20.60 10.26 17.40
N ARG A 800 -21.23 10.23 16.21
CA ARG A 800 -20.65 9.61 15.05
C ARG A 800 -19.86 10.63 14.25
N VAL A 801 -18.81 10.18 13.60
CA VAL A 801 -18.09 11.00 12.62
C VAL A 801 -19.05 11.30 11.47
N SER A 802 -19.43 12.55 11.31
CA SER A 802 -20.35 13.01 10.26
C SER A 802 -19.61 13.63 9.09
N GLU A 803 -18.57 14.41 9.37
CA GLU A 803 -17.82 15.14 8.37
C GLU A 803 -16.32 15.09 8.67
N VAL A 804 -15.52 15.02 7.60
CA VAL A 804 -14.06 15.09 7.66
C VAL A 804 -13.57 16.05 6.57
N TYR A 805 -12.90 17.10 6.98
CA TYR A 805 -12.23 18.07 6.13
C TYR A 805 -10.72 17.80 6.18
N ALA A 806 -10.15 17.34 5.07
CA ALA A 806 -8.77 16.88 4.99
C ALA A 806 -7.96 17.77 4.03
N ALA A 807 -7.27 18.77 4.58
CA ALA A 807 -6.43 19.69 3.82
C ALA A 807 -5.01 19.18 3.69
N HIS A 808 -4.52 19.07 2.46
CA HIS A 808 -3.21 18.51 2.15
C HIS A 808 -2.37 19.47 1.31
N ASP A 809 -1.14 19.70 1.73
CA ASP A 809 -0.08 20.27 0.94
C ASP A 809 0.47 19.19 0.02
N SER A 810 0.06 19.22 -1.21
CA SER A 810 0.47 18.28 -2.27
C SER A 810 1.45 18.88 -3.26
N GLY A 811 1.97 20.10 -2.99
CA GLY A 811 2.67 20.87 -4.00
C GLY A 811 1.75 21.10 -5.20
N LYS A 812 2.27 20.92 -6.43
CA LYS A 812 1.46 20.94 -7.65
C LYS A 812 0.62 19.67 -7.78
N VAL A 813 -0.67 19.85 -7.97
CA VAL A 813 -1.58 18.72 -8.25
C VAL A 813 -1.41 18.26 -9.70
N VAL A 814 -0.83 17.10 -9.91
CA VAL A 814 -0.63 16.53 -11.26
C VAL A 814 -1.95 16.01 -11.83
N ASN A 815 -2.71 15.25 -11.04
CA ASN A 815 -4.04 14.76 -11.44
C ASN A 815 -5.07 14.96 -10.32
N PRO A 816 -6.02 15.90 -10.46
CA PRO A 816 -7.02 16.19 -9.43
C PRO A 816 -7.91 14.99 -9.05
N ILE A 817 -8.23 14.12 -10.01
CA ILE A 817 -9.04 12.93 -9.75
C ILE A 817 -8.28 11.92 -8.87
N ALA A 818 -7.00 11.71 -9.18
CA ALA A 818 -6.18 10.74 -8.49
C ALA A 818 -5.89 11.17 -7.05
N ILE A 819 -5.49 12.44 -6.84
CA ILE A 819 -5.16 12.95 -5.49
C ILE A 819 -6.35 12.91 -4.56
N GLN A 820 -7.53 13.30 -5.04
CA GLN A 820 -8.77 13.25 -4.26
C GLN A 820 -9.07 11.82 -3.78
N GLY A 821 -8.92 10.83 -4.67
CA GLY A 821 -9.11 9.42 -4.32
C GLY A 821 -8.09 8.90 -3.29
N GLN A 822 -6.85 9.41 -3.32
CA GLN A 822 -5.83 9.05 -2.31
C GLN A 822 -6.18 9.63 -0.93
N ILE A 823 -6.66 10.87 -0.88
CA ILE A 823 -7.07 11.53 0.39
C ILE A 823 -8.29 10.80 0.98
N GLU A 824 -9.35 10.60 0.21
CA GLU A 824 -10.59 9.95 0.67
C GLU A 824 -10.31 8.52 1.18
N GLY A 825 -9.49 7.75 0.45
CA GLY A 825 -9.10 6.40 0.86
C GLY A 825 -8.22 6.38 2.11
N GLY A 826 -7.31 7.34 2.25
CA GLY A 826 -6.46 7.50 3.43
C GLY A 826 -7.24 7.87 4.68
N VAL A 827 -8.15 8.83 4.57
CA VAL A 827 -9.06 9.25 5.66
C VAL A 827 -9.87 8.06 6.17
N LEU A 828 -10.49 7.29 5.27
CA LEU A 828 -11.31 6.14 5.69
C LEU A 828 -10.48 5.04 6.37
N MET A 829 -9.27 4.78 5.88
CA MET A 829 -8.34 3.83 6.50
C MET A 829 -7.94 4.28 7.92
N SER A 830 -7.62 5.56 8.09
CA SER A 830 -7.28 6.14 9.39
C SER A 830 -8.48 6.17 10.35
N MET A 831 -9.68 6.43 9.82
CA MET A 831 -10.92 6.34 10.61
C MET A 831 -11.16 4.91 11.10
N GLY A 832 -10.92 3.90 10.25
CA GLY A 832 -10.96 2.50 10.65
C GLY A 832 -9.97 2.19 11.77
N TYR A 833 -8.72 2.64 11.63
CA TYR A 833 -7.66 2.50 12.63
C TYR A 833 -8.05 3.13 13.98
N ALA A 834 -8.67 4.31 13.94
CA ALA A 834 -9.12 4.99 15.15
C ALA A 834 -10.29 4.27 15.86
N LEU A 835 -11.21 3.68 15.12
CA LEU A 835 -12.55 3.38 15.66
C LEU A 835 -12.93 1.89 15.67
N THR A 836 -12.50 1.10 14.68
CA THR A 836 -13.12 -0.21 14.43
C THR A 836 -12.15 -1.34 14.10
N GLU A 837 -10.98 -1.01 13.52
CA GLU A 837 -10.02 -2.01 13.08
C GLU A 837 -9.23 -2.56 14.26
N ASP A 838 -9.20 -3.88 14.37
CA ASP A 838 -8.51 -4.60 15.41
C ASP A 838 -7.97 -5.94 14.86
N PHE A 839 -6.81 -6.34 15.36
CA PHE A 839 -6.17 -7.60 15.01
C PHE A 839 -5.89 -8.40 16.28
N PRO A 840 -6.94 -9.00 16.89
CA PRO A 840 -6.81 -9.67 18.17
C PRO A 840 -5.94 -10.92 18.08
N LEU A 841 -5.00 -11.03 19.00
CA LEU A 841 -4.12 -12.18 19.18
C LEU A 841 -4.48 -12.92 20.48
N LYS A 842 -4.48 -14.25 20.44
CA LYS A 842 -4.55 -15.09 21.60
C LYS A 842 -3.34 -16.01 21.61
N ASP A 843 -2.46 -15.85 22.59
CA ASP A 843 -1.21 -16.60 22.68
C ASP A 843 -0.43 -16.55 21.34
N CYS A 844 -0.27 -15.36 20.78
CA CYS A 844 0.38 -15.07 19.48
C CYS A 844 -0.33 -15.66 18.25
N VAL A 845 -1.53 -16.22 18.39
CA VAL A 845 -2.32 -16.76 17.28
C VAL A 845 -3.39 -15.77 16.86
N PRO A 846 -3.44 -15.33 15.57
CA PRO A 846 -4.49 -14.48 15.06
C PRO A 846 -5.89 -15.07 15.28
N GLN A 847 -6.82 -14.23 15.72
CA GLN A 847 -8.23 -14.59 15.88
C GLN A 847 -9.12 -13.95 14.83
N ALA A 848 -8.51 -13.14 13.95
CA ALA A 848 -9.22 -12.39 12.92
C ALA A 848 -9.49 -13.25 11.68
N HIS A 849 -10.66 -13.00 11.06
CA HIS A 849 -11.02 -13.38 9.71
C HIS A 849 -11.31 -12.10 8.93
N TYR A 850 -11.33 -12.15 7.61
CA TYR A 850 -11.54 -10.94 6.81
C TYR A 850 -12.81 -10.18 7.20
N GLY A 851 -13.89 -10.90 7.46
CA GLY A 851 -15.18 -10.33 7.90
C GLY A 851 -15.18 -9.73 9.30
N THR A 852 -14.16 -10.01 10.14
CA THR A 852 -14.09 -9.55 11.54
C THR A 852 -13.02 -8.49 11.79
N LEU A 853 -12.25 -8.08 10.77
CA LEU A 853 -11.20 -7.07 10.87
C LEU A 853 -11.70 -5.67 11.26
N GLY A 854 -13.00 -5.40 11.17
CA GLY A 854 -13.58 -4.10 11.51
C GLY A 854 -13.52 -3.07 10.38
N LEU A 855 -13.29 -3.51 9.14
CA LEU A 855 -13.24 -2.62 7.98
C LEU A 855 -14.56 -1.87 7.79
N LEU A 856 -14.49 -0.55 7.62
CA LEU A 856 -15.65 0.28 7.35
C LEU A 856 -16.26 -0.04 5.98
N ARG A 857 -17.59 0.10 5.89
CA ARG A 857 -18.40 -0.22 4.70
C ARG A 857 -18.99 1.05 4.09
N ALA A 858 -19.45 0.97 2.85
CA ALA A 858 -20.00 2.10 2.11
C ALA A 858 -21.13 2.86 2.84
N ASN A 859 -21.95 2.16 3.62
CA ASN A 859 -23.02 2.75 4.43
C ASN A 859 -22.55 3.35 5.77
N GLN A 860 -21.27 3.34 6.06
CA GLN A 860 -20.67 3.85 7.32
C GLN A 860 -19.75 5.04 7.08
N ILE A 861 -19.54 5.46 5.83
CA ILE A 861 -18.63 6.56 5.52
C ILE A 861 -19.25 7.92 5.87
N PRO A 862 -18.48 8.86 6.45
CA PRO A 862 -18.91 10.25 6.64
C PRO A 862 -18.89 11.02 5.31
N HIS A 863 -19.30 12.28 5.36
CA HIS A 863 -18.95 13.22 4.31
C HIS A 863 -17.44 13.49 4.41
N ILE A 864 -16.72 13.35 3.30
CA ILE A 864 -15.27 13.64 3.23
C ILE A 864 -15.04 14.73 2.21
N ASP A 865 -14.46 15.85 2.65
CA ASP A 865 -14.01 16.92 1.80
C ASP A 865 -12.47 16.91 1.69
N ALA A 866 -11.97 16.59 0.50
CA ALA A 866 -10.55 16.55 0.21
C ALA A 866 -10.12 17.91 -0.33
N ILE A 867 -9.37 18.66 0.46
CA ILE A 867 -8.86 19.99 0.15
C ILE A 867 -7.38 19.86 -0.19
N TYR A 868 -6.96 20.31 -1.36
CA TYR A 868 -5.55 20.39 -1.71
C TYR A 868 -5.09 21.84 -1.75
N VAL A 869 -3.95 22.07 -1.13
CA VAL A 869 -3.31 23.39 -0.99
C VAL A 869 -2.12 23.44 -1.93
N GLU A 870 -2.12 24.37 -2.83
CA GLU A 870 -1.01 24.70 -3.73
C GLU A 870 -0.40 26.05 -3.34
N LYS A 871 0.94 26.14 -3.29
CA LYS A 871 1.66 27.40 -3.08
C LYS A 871 2.18 27.99 -4.38
N GLU A 872 2.46 29.28 -4.36
CA GLU A 872 3.10 29.97 -5.48
C GLU A 872 4.54 29.46 -5.72
N HIS A 873 5.29 29.22 -4.62
CA HIS A 873 6.65 28.71 -4.69
C HIS A 873 6.63 27.18 -4.52
N LEU A 874 7.03 26.50 -5.58
CA LEU A 874 7.07 25.04 -5.68
C LEU A 874 8.51 24.52 -5.67
N LEU A 875 8.65 23.23 -5.39
CA LEU A 875 9.93 22.53 -5.60
C LEU A 875 10.27 22.49 -7.10
N PRO A 876 11.56 22.56 -7.45
CA PRO A 876 11.99 22.53 -8.85
C PRO A 876 11.93 21.14 -9.50
N VAL A 877 11.52 20.11 -8.77
CA VAL A 877 11.43 18.71 -9.21
C VAL A 877 9.99 18.28 -9.41
N ALA A 878 9.75 17.29 -10.27
CA ALA A 878 8.45 16.67 -10.52
C ALA A 878 7.30 17.69 -10.73
N TYR A 879 7.58 18.76 -11.48
CA TYR A 879 6.66 19.90 -11.65
C TYR A 879 6.15 20.51 -10.33
N GLY A 880 6.88 20.34 -9.25
CA GLY A 880 6.49 20.81 -7.91
C GLY A 880 5.52 19.90 -7.18
N GLY A 881 5.22 18.73 -7.70
CA GLY A 881 4.35 17.74 -7.04
C GLY A 881 5.00 17.10 -5.82
N LYS A 882 4.21 16.75 -4.82
CA LYS A 882 4.61 15.99 -3.63
C LYS A 882 3.90 14.64 -3.56
N GLY A 883 4.53 13.66 -2.92
CA GLY A 883 3.91 12.38 -2.66
C GLY A 883 2.90 12.45 -1.52
N ILE A 884 1.67 11.99 -1.75
CA ILE A 884 0.61 12.00 -0.73
C ILE A 884 0.11 10.60 -0.34
N GLY A 885 0.73 9.56 -0.85
CA GLY A 885 0.26 8.19 -0.66
C GLY A 885 0.08 7.79 0.79
N GLU A 886 0.87 8.30 1.70
CA GLU A 886 0.87 7.94 3.11
C GLU A 886 0.26 9.00 4.03
N ILE A 887 0.57 10.29 3.80
CA ILE A 887 0.16 11.38 4.70
C ILE A 887 -1.37 11.42 4.92
N ALA A 888 -2.14 11.05 3.90
CA ALA A 888 -3.59 11.00 3.98
C ALA A 888 -4.15 10.05 5.07
N THR A 889 -3.31 9.12 5.61
CA THR A 889 -3.71 8.21 6.70
C THR A 889 -3.26 8.67 8.08
N ILE A 890 -2.57 9.79 8.22
CA ILE A 890 -1.91 10.15 9.48
C ILE A 890 -2.81 10.99 10.39
N PRO A 891 -3.27 12.19 10.00
CA PRO A 891 -3.88 13.12 10.97
C PRO A 891 -5.32 12.76 11.36
N THR A 892 -6.02 11.88 10.64
CA THR A 892 -7.45 11.62 10.91
C THR A 892 -7.68 10.90 12.24
N ALA A 893 -6.83 9.94 12.62
CA ALA A 893 -7.01 9.20 13.87
C ALA A 893 -6.87 10.10 15.12
N PRO A 894 -5.81 10.92 15.27
CA PRO A 894 -5.74 11.86 16.38
C PRO A 894 -6.84 12.92 16.32
N ALA A 895 -7.24 13.41 15.13
CA ALA A 895 -8.34 14.35 15.01
C ALA A 895 -9.68 13.78 15.54
N ILE A 896 -9.94 12.48 15.30
CA ILE A 896 -11.11 11.78 15.87
C ILE A 896 -11.03 11.73 17.40
N GLN A 897 -9.88 11.36 17.97
CA GLN A 897 -9.70 11.36 19.42
C GLN A 897 -9.93 12.77 20.01
N ASN A 898 -9.36 13.79 19.37
CA ASN A 898 -9.48 15.18 19.79
C ASN A 898 -10.94 15.67 19.72
N ALA A 899 -11.72 15.24 18.71
CA ALA A 899 -13.15 15.52 18.65
C ALA A 899 -13.93 14.89 19.83
N TYR A 900 -13.63 13.63 20.17
CA TYR A 900 -14.24 13.00 21.35
C TYR A 900 -13.82 13.69 22.64
N HIS A 901 -12.55 14.09 22.76
CA HIS A 901 -12.06 14.84 23.92
C HIS A 901 -12.80 16.16 24.10
N ARG A 902 -13.08 16.92 23.02
CA ARG A 902 -13.90 18.14 23.07
C ARG A 902 -15.31 17.87 23.61
N VAL A 903 -15.92 16.74 23.24
CA VAL A 903 -17.29 16.40 23.63
C VAL A 903 -17.40 15.90 25.08
N ASP A 904 -16.45 15.10 25.57
CA ASP A 904 -16.61 14.42 26.86
C ASP A 904 -15.43 14.60 27.84
N GLY A 905 -14.38 15.33 27.44
CA GLY A 905 -13.23 15.61 28.31
C GLY A 905 -12.33 14.39 28.54
N VAL A 906 -12.56 13.26 27.83
CA VAL A 906 -11.82 12.01 28.08
C VAL A 906 -10.70 11.85 27.08
N LEU A 907 -9.46 11.88 27.56
CA LEU A 907 -8.32 11.45 26.77
C LEU A 907 -8.32 9.91 26.62
N ARG A 908 -8.36 9.43 25.39
CA ARG A 908 -8.24 8.03 25.05
C ARG A 908 -6.86 7.78 24.46
N THR A 909 -6.05 7.04 25.16
CA THR A 909 -4.65 6.78 24.78
C THR A 909 -4.45 5.44 24.07
N LYS A 910 -5.54 4.71 23.83
CA LYS A 910 -5.49 3.39 23.18
C LYS A 910 -6.36 3.36 21.92
N LEU A 911 -5.86 2.76 20.85
CA LEU A 911 -6.61 2.44 19.64
C LEU A 911 -6.99 0.94 19.59
N PRO A 912 -8.12 0.59 18.95
CA PRO A 912 -9.22 1.51 18.59
C PRO A 912 -9.86 2.14 19.82
N LEU A 913 -10.38 3.38 19.66
CA LEU A 913 -10.92 4.20 20.75
C LEU A 913 -12.09 3.49 21.45
N GLU A 914 -12.03 3.38 22.76
CA GLU A 914 -13.09 2.80 23.57
C GLU A 914 -14.13 3.85 23.98
N GLY A 915 -15.36 3.42 24.30
CA GLY A 915 -16.43 4.30 24.74
C GLY A 915 -17.00 5.22 23.64
N THR A 916 -16.88 4.80 22.39
CA THR A 916 -17.47 5.46 21.23
C THR A 916 -18.66 4.68 20.67
N PRO A 917 -19.52 5.28 19.84
CA PRO A 917 -20.61 4.56 19.16
C PRO A 917 -20.14 3.42 18.24
N TYR A 918 -18.84 3.39 17.91
CA TYR A 918 -18.20 2.35 17.10
C TYR A 918 -17.61 1.21 17.92
N SER A 919 -17.43 1.41 19.23
CA SER A 919 -16.85 0.40 20.11
C SER A 919 -17.69 -0.87 20.10
N ARG A 920 -17.05 -2.02 19.87
CA ARG A 920 -17.72 -3.32 19.93
C ARG A 920 -18.27 -3.51 21.36
N LYS A 921 -19.56 -3.81 21.51
CA LYS A 921 -20.11 -4.21 22.81
C LYS A 921 -19.33 -5.45 23.24
N LYS A 922 -18.52 -5.33 24.29
CA LYS A 922 -17.96 -6.51 24.95
C LYS A 922 -19.15 -7.39 25.31
N THR A 923 -19.25 -8.59 24.74
CA THR A 923 -20.24 -9.61 25.14
C THR A 923 -19.86 -10.07 26.53
N ALA A 924 -20.18 -9.25 27.54
CA ALA A 924 -20.20 -9.67 28.92
C ALA A 924 -21.34 -10.71 29.01
N GLY A 925 -20.98 -11.99 29.04
CA GLY A 925 -21.95 -12.98 29.43
C GLY A 925 -22.04 -14.31 28.66
N LYS A 926 -21.01 -14.75 27.92
CA LYS A 926 -21.01 -16.14 27.41
C LYS A 926 -19.93 -17.05 28.00
N GLU A 927 -19.07 -16.56 28.86
CA GLU A 927 -18.10 -17.40 29.58
C GLU A 927 -18.61 -17.89 30.94
N ALA A 928 -19.66 -17.28 31.50
CA ALA A 928 -20.24 -17.68 32.78
C ALA A 928 -21.27 -18.84 32.67
N GLU A 929 -21.74 -19.23 31.50
CA GLU A 929 -22.71 -20.33 31.33
C GLU A 929 -22.09 -21.67 30.86
N LYS A 930 -20.77 -21.73 30.62
CA LYS A 930 -20.08 -22.99 30.31
C LYS A 930 -19.34 -23.59 31.52
N SER A 931 -19.47 -22.98 32.69
CA SER A 931 -18.90 -23.51 33.95
C SER A 931 -19.99 -23.81 34.99
N ARG A 932 -21.22 -24.09 34.55
CA ARG A 932 -22.25 -24.73 35.39
C ARG A 932 -22.73 -26.04 34.81
#